data_ae5167ccacb98d08764f90cde3c9afb4
#
_entry.id   ae5167ccacb98d08764f90cde3c9afb4
#
_cell.length_a   1.000
_cell.length_b   1.000
_cell.length_c   1.000
_cell.angle_alpha   90.00
_cell.angle_beta   90.00
_cell.angle_gamma   90.00
#
_symmetry.space_group_name_H-M   'P 1'
#
loop_
_entity.id
_entity.type
_entity.pdbx_description
1 polymer ?
#
loop_
_entity_poly.entity_id
_entity_poly.type
_entity_poly.pdbx_seq_one_letter_code
_entity_poly.pdbx_strand_id
1 'polypeptide(L)'
;MPESLPTAPRRSPVAPDVDVSGRALHLRDVDIGAFLHPKTIALIGASDQSAKPNTAMTRKFAQWSQQNGATFYPVHPERASVLGHACFTSVFDIPGDIDLAIILTGRAEETFEEVLRRKAKFAVIFAAGFSEIGEEGKERERRLEELVHTGDVRLLGPNTNLNAFEEFRDDLEGPSIALITQSGHQGRPVFQGQEVGIRLTHWAPTGNEVDLEFADFARHFADQPEVGVIACYIEGFKDGRTLMLAADHAAKLRKPIVMVKVGKTAAGRSMAQSHTGHLTGSDAVTSAVFRQFGVTRVDGLDELLEVSMAFARTRPPEPPAWASSTKKPGVCVYAISGGTGAHMADVLADAGIRLPDLTKESQRQLHDGLIPSYLRVSNPVDCGGPPVADARGRKILDVILADKNVDILVIPITGAVVTFSEPFTRDIIEAAKTTPKPVFVVWGAPAGTDDTFYKRLLDGDLPVFRTFHNCVAAVKSYADYWTFSARYRSPFDHAPREPLPAARKARNLLDALEPGEALSEWRSKQLVRAYGIKTSKDELCASAAAAVRAAKAIGFPVVMKVSSPDLLHKTDVGVVEVGVSSAAEVRVAYDRLLRKAARADRRARVEGVMVCEMVTGGVDMLIGVSTDELFGPVVTVGLGGIFVEVFGDVTFRVPPFDGDEARRALEELKGFTLLEGVRGRRPVDVDALVDTVMKVQRLALDLAGDIRELDINPLVIRPRGAVALDALVVKQ
;
A
#
# COMPACT_ATOMS: atom_id res chain seq x y z
N MET A 1 -20.22 -32.46 -38.76
CA MET A 1 -18.99 -32.74 -37.99
C MET A 1 -18.32 -31.42 -37.78
N PRO A 2 -18.08 -30.95 -36.55
CA PRO A 2 -17.33 -29.73 -36.34
C PRO A 2 -15.84 -30.00 -36.57
N GLU A 3 -15.22 -29.23 -37.43
CA GLU A 3 -13.79 -29.24 -37.69
C GLU A 3 -13.01 -28.87 -36.41
N SER A 4 -12.07 -29.72 -36.06
CA SER A 4 -11.12 -29.48 -34.98
C SER A 4 -10.22 -28.29 -35.33
N LEU A 5 -10.15 -27.31 -34.42
CA LEU A 5 -9.29 -26.14 -34.49
C LEU A 5 -7.80 -26.56 -34.67
N PRO A 6 -7.04 -25.90 -35.57
CA PRO A 6 -5.60 -26.12 -35.64
C PRO A 6 -4.94 -25.55 -34.41
N THR A 7 -4.26 -26.39 -33.65
CA THR A 7 -3.39 -25.97 -32.54
C THR A 7 -2.23 -25.15 -33.10
N ALA A 8 -2.27 -23.84 -32.88
CA ALA A 8 -1.12 -22.97 -33.10
C ALA A 8 0.06 -23.44 -32.22
N PRO A 9 1.32 -23.34 -32.66
CA PRO A 9 2.46 -23.70 -31.85
C PRO A 9 2.46 -22.79 -30.61
N ARG A 10 2.23 -23.41 -29.44
CA ARG A 10 2.42 -22.75 -28.15
C ARG A 10 3.87 -22.25 -28.12
N ARG A 11 4.09 -20.93 -28.06
CA ARG A 11 5.36 -20.42 -27.53
C ARG A 11 5.54 -21.11 -26.19
N SER A 12 6.63 -21.85 -25.99
CA SER A 12 6.98 -22.41 -24.69
C SER A 12 6.95 -21.24 -23.71
N PRO A 13 6.09 -21.26 -22.68
CA PRO A 13 6.13 -20.21 -21.68
C PRO A 13 7.52 -20.27 -21.07
N VAL A 14 8.26 -19.16 -21.15
CA VAL A 14 9.41 -18.96 -20.28
C VAL A 14 8.86 -19.16 -18.88
N ALA A 15 9.41 -20.12 -18.13
CA ALA A 15 8.95 -20.40 -16.78
C ALA A 15 8.90 -19.07 -16.02
N PRO A 16 7.80 -18.74 -15.35
CA PRO A 16 7.68 -17.45 -14.67
C PRO A 16 8.83 -17.32 -13.67
N ASP A 17 9.50 -16.18 -13.68
CA ASP A 17 10.52 -15.86 -12.69
C ASP A 17 9.80 -15.65 -11.34
N VAL A 18 9.95 -16.61 -10.45
CA VAL A 18 9.24 -16.67 -9.17
C VAL A 18 10.21 -16.76 -8.00
N ASP A 19 9.77 -16.27 -6.84
CA ASP A 19 10.49 -16.49 -5.59
C ASP A 19 10.30 -17.94 -5.07
N VAL A 20 10.92 -18.25 -3.95
CA VAL A 20 10.84 -19.58 -3.32
C VAL A 20 9.43 -20.00 -2.92
N SER A 21 8.51 -19.06 -2.74
CA SER A 21 7.09 -19.32 -2.44
C SER A 21 6.26 -19.58 -3.71
N GLY A 22 6.87 -19.52 -4.90
CA GLY A 22 6.19 -19.67 -6.18
C GLY A 22 5.48 -18.43 -6.68
N ARG A 23 5.66 -17.26 -6.06
CA ARG A 23 5.02 -16.00 -6.44
C ARG A 23 5.88 -15.20 -7.41
N ALA A 24 5.25 -14.49 -8.34
CA ALA A 24 5.92 -13.69 -9.36
C ALA A 24 6.90 -12.66 -8.77
N LEU A 25 8.03 -12.46 -9.48
CA LEU A 25 9.03 -11.42 -9.17
C LEU A 25 8.94 -10.21 -10.09
N HIS A 26 8.19 -10.31 -11.18
CA HIS A 26 8.01 -9.24 -12.17
C HIS A 26 6.55 -9.14 -12.59
N LEU A 27 6.15 -7.91 -12.92
CA LEU A 27 4.85 -7.66 -13.57
C LEU A 27 4.86 -8.23 -15.00
N ARG A 28 3.71 -8.66 -15.46
CA ARG A 28 3.50 -9.00 -16.87
C ARG A 28 3.70 -7.77 -17.76
N ASP A 29 4.04 -8.00 -19.02
CA ASP A 29 4.23 -6.94 -19.99
C ASP A 29 2.98 -6.82 -20.88
N VAL A 30 2.28 -5.69 -20.74
CA VAL A 30 1.08 -5.35 -21.52
C VAL A 30 1.29 -3.99 -22.14
N ASP A 31 1.09 -3.90 -23.45
CA ASP A 31 1.18 -2.62 -24.18
C ASP A 31 -0.08 -1.76 -23.95
N ILE A 32 -0.17 -1.15 -22.77
CA ILE A 32 -1.27 -0.24 -22.40
C ILE A 32 -1.28 1.00 -23.34
N GLY A 33 -0.14 1.40 -23.88
CA GLY A 33 -0.06 2.49 -24.86
C GLY A 33 -0.90 2.19 -26.11
N ALA A 34 -0.85 0.97 -26.63
CA ALA A 34 -1.71 0.55 -27.75
C ALA A 34 -3.20 0.50 -27.40
N PHE A 35 -3.55 0.23 -26.13
CA PHE A 35 -4.93 0.35 -25.63
C PHE A 35 -5.43 1.80 -25.62
N LEU A 36 -4.60 2.73 -25.14
CA LEU A 36 -4.97 4.15 -25.00
C LEU A 36 -4.99 4.90 -26.35
N HIS A 37 -4.23 4.42 -27.35
CA HIS A 37 -4.10 5.03 -28.67
C HIS A 37 -4.41 4.04 -29.80
N PRO A 38 -5.64 3.43 -29.81
CA PRO A 38 -6.02 2.47 -30.86
C PRO A 38 -6.16 3.17 -32.21
N LYS A 39 -5.66 2.52 -33.27
CA LYS A 39 -5.82 3.01 -34.67
C LYS A 39 -7.11 2.51 -35.31
N THR A 40 -7.67 1.43 -34.81
CA THR A 40 -8.91 0.83 -35.30
C THR A 40 -9.81 0.45 -34.14
N ILE A 41 -11.05 0.96 -34.17
CA ILE A 41 -12.05 0.73 -33.09
C ILE A 41 -13.29 0.08 -33.69
N ALA A 42 -13.63 -1.11 -33.18
CA ALA A 42 -14.91 -1.78 -33.45
C ALA A 42 -15.86 -1.55 -32.29
N LEU A 43 -17.00 -0.91 -32.49
CA LEU A 43 -18.00 -0.68 -31.45
C LEU A 43 -19.22 -1.56 -31.75
N ILE A 44 -19.39 -2.58 -30.90
CA ILE A 44 -20.40 -3.64 -31.04
C ILE A 44 -21.64 -3.25 -30.24
N GLY A 45 -22.79 -3.22 -30.91
CA GLY A 45 -24.03 -2.67 -30.38
C GLY A 45 -24.20 -1.18 -30.67
N ALA A 46 -23.57 -0.68 -31.74
CA ALA A 46 -23.66 0.71 -32.15
C ALA A 46 -25.10 1.16 -32.45
N SER A 47 -25.43 2.40 -32.09
CA SER A 47 -26.77 2.98 -32.31
C SER A 47 -26.72 4.48 -32.54
N ASP A 48 -27.63 4.98 -33.37
CA ASP A 48 -27.90 6.41 -33.57
C ASP A 48 -29.31 6.81 -33.09
N GLN A 49 -30.06 5.90 -32.52
CA GLN A 49 -31.40 6.13 -31.99
C GLN A 49 -31.31 6.85 -30.63
N SER A 50 -31.85 8.07 -30.56
CA SER A 50 -31.76 8.92 -29.35
C SER A 50 -32.29 8.31 -28.07
N ALA A 51 -33.23 7.37 -28.16
CA ALA A 51 -33.80 6.66 -27.01
C ALA A 51 -32.90 5.52 -26.47
N LYS A 52 -31.85 5.12 -27.17
CA LYS A 52 -30.96 4.05 -26.74
C LYS A 52 -29.73 4.58 -25.99
N PRO A 53 -29.35 4.02 -24.84
CA PRO A 53 -28.19 4.47 -24.07
C PRO A 53 -26.87 4.36 -24.85
N ASN A 54 -26.74 3.36 -25.73
CA ASN A 54 -25.55 3.15 -26.57
C ASN A 54 -25.28 4.29 -27.55
N THR A 55 -26.27 5.12 -27.87
CA THR A 55 -26.14 6.23 -28.83
C THR A 55 -25.13 7.27 -28.38
N ALA A 56 -25.09 7.58 -27.08
CA ALA A 56 -24.12 8.53 -26.52
C ALA A 56 -22.67 8.00 -26.72
N MET A 57 -22.45 6.73 -26.43
CA MET A 57 -21.13 6.10 -26.62
C MET A 57 -20.75 6.00 -28.09
N THR A 58 -21.72 5.67 -28.97
CA THR A 58 -21.48 5.62 -30.42
C THR A 58 -21.02 6.98 -30.93
N ARG A 59 -21.68 8.09 -30.54
CA ARG A 59 -21.28 9.44 -30.89
C ARG A 59 -19.89 9.81 -30.37
N LYS A 60 -19.64 9.52 -29.07
CA LYS A 60 -18.34 9.78 -28.44
C LYS A 60 -17.21 9.14 -29.25
N PHE A 61 -17.32 7.85 -29.57
CA PHE A 61 -16.25 7.15 -30.28
C PHE A 61 -16.13 7.52 -31.77
N ALA A 62 -17.22 7.84 -32.44
CA ALA A 62 -17.16 8.37 -33.79
C ALA A 62 -16.39 9.72 -33.80
N GLN A 63 -16.68 10.61 -32.85
CA GLN A 63 -15.99 11.89 -32.70
C GLN A 63 -14.54 11.70 -32.30
N TRP A 64 -14.27 10.87 -31.24
CA TRP A 64 -12.92 10.60 -30.76
C TRP A 64 -12.03 10.02 -31.87
N SER A 65 -12.56 9.10 -32.66
CA SER A 65 -11.83 8.50 -33.78
C SER A 65 -11.46 9.54 -34.83
N GLN A 66 -12.38 10.46 -35.16
CA GLN A 66 -12.10 11.54 -36.06
C GLN A 66 -11.01 12.50 -35.57
N GLN A 67 -11.07 12.85 -34.29
CA GLN A 67 -10.09 13.76 -33.65
C GLN A 67 -8.70 13.15 -33.56
N ASN A 68 -8.62 11.82 -33.34
CA ASN A 68 -7.36 11.10 -33.10
C ASN A 68 -6.86 10.32 -34.33
N GLY A 69 -7.50 10.47 -35.51
CA GLY A 69 -7.08 9.81 -36.74
C GLY A 69 -7.28 8.31 -36.76
N ALA A 70 -8.17 7.77 -35.89
CA ALA A 70 -8.50 6.36 -35.83
C ALA A 70 -9.64 5.99 -36.77
N THR A 71 -9.69 4.74 -37.26
CA THR A 71 -10.80 4.23 -38.07
C THR A 71 -11.88 3.66 -37.17
N PHE A 72 -13.11 4.13 -37.34
CA PHE A 72 -14.27 3.73 -36.56
C PHE A 72 -15.16 2.74 -37.34
N TYR A 73 -15.41 1.58 -36.77
CA TYR A 73 -16.23 0.50 -37.32
C TYR A 73 -17.45 0.23 -36.40
N PRO A 74 -18.63 0.85 -36.70
CA PRO A 74 -19.84 0.48 -35.97
C PRO A 74 -20.30 -0.92 -36.38
N VAL A 75 -20.71 -1.74 -35.41
CA VAL A 75 -21.22 -3.11 -35.61
C VAL A 75 -22.64 -3.23 -35.10
N HIS A 76 -23.56 -3.62 -35.95
CA HIS A 76 -24.96 -3.92 -35.57
C HIS A 76 -25.60 -4.84 -36.63
N PRO A 77 -26.27 -5.95 -36.19
CA PRO A 77 -26.73 -7.02 -37.10
C PRO A 77 -27.79 -6.56 -38.13
N GLU A 78 -28.52 -5.47 -37.91
CA GLU A 78 -29.65 -5.07 -38.69
C GLU A 78 -29.49 -3.71 -39.39
N ARG A 79 -28.32 -3.07 -39.28
CA ARG A 79 -28.11 -1.70 -39.81
C ARG A 79 -27.07 -1.66 -40.89
N ALA A 80 -27.37 -0.93 -41.99
CA ALA A 80 -26.41 -0.67 -43.04
C ALA A 80 -25.50 0.53 -42.74
N SER A 81 -25.96 1.48 -41.92
CA SER A 81 -25.18 2.65 -41.50
C SER A 81 -25.58 3.13 -40.10
N VAL A 82 -24.63 3.73 -39.37
CA VAL A 82 -24.82 4.37 -38.07
C VAL A 82 -24.00 5.67 -38.04
N LEU A 83 -24.63 6.81 -37.74
CA LEU A 83 -24.03 8.16 -37.79
C LEU A 83 -23.30 8.48 -39.09
N GLY A 84 -23.77 7.95 -40.22
CA GLY A 84 -23.15 8.14 -41.55
C GLY A 84 -21.95 7.24 -41.83
N HIS A 85 -21.51 6.42 -40.92
CA HIS A 85 -20.48 5.41 -41.14
C HIS A 85 -21.12 4.11 -41.63
N ALA A 86 -20.46 3.39 -42.54
CA ALA A 86 -20.87 2.05 -42.97
C ALA A 86 -20.85 1.13 -41.73
N CYS A 87 -21.96 0.40 -41.49
CA CYS A 87 -22.12 -0.48 -40.33
C CYS A 87 -21.93 -1.93 -40.77
N PHE A 88 -21.15 -2.67 -40.00
CA PHE A 88 -20.86 -4.07 -40.25
C PHE A 88 -21.86 -4.95 -39.48
N THR A 89 -22.25 -6.09 -40.05
CA THR A 89 -23.19 -7.00 -39.40
C THR A 89 -22.54 -7.86 -38.31
N SER A 90 -21.24 -8.08 -38.47
CA SER A 90 -20.41 -8.86 -37.52
C SER A 90 -18.99 -8.27 -37.46
N VAL A 91 -18.27 -8.53 -36.40
CA VAL A 91 -16.84 -8.21 -36.27
C VAL A 91 -15.99 -8.94 -37.31
N PHE A 92 -16.47 -10.06 -37.86
CA PHE A 92 -15.78 -10.82 -38.91
C PHE A 92 -15.82 -10.14 -40.26
N ASP A 93 -16.76 -9.23 -40.47
CA ASP A 93 -16.90 -8.48 -41.74
C ASP A 93 -15.99 -7.23 -41.81
N ILE A 94 -15.38 -6.85 -40.67
CA ILE A 94 -14.50 -5.67 -40.58
C ILE A 94 -13.18 -5.96 -41.32
N PRO A 95 -12.76 -5.06 -42.25
CA PRO A 95 -11.50 -5.21 -42.94
C PRO A 95 -10.29 -4.91 -42.01
N GLY A 96 -9.19 -5.68 -42.17
CA GLY A 96 -7.94 -5.42 -41.46
C GLY A 96 -8.00 -5.79 -39.94
N ASP A 97 -7.02 -5.37 -39.19
CA ASP A 97 -6.88 -5.70 -37.74
C ASP A 97 -7.77 -4.78 -36.89
N ILE A 98 -8.20 -5.27 -35.75
CA ILE A 98 -8.95 -4.51 -34.73
C ILE A 98 -8.04 -4.27 -33.53
N ASP A 99 -7.70 -3.02 -33.25
CA ASP A 99 -6.92 -2.70 -32.05
C ASP A 99 -7.79 -2.74 -30.79
N LEU A 100 -9.02 -2.17 -30.87
CA LEU A 100 -9.94 -2.09 -29.74
C LEU A 100 -11.35 -2.50 -30.15
N ALA A 101 -11.92 -3.48 -29.46
CA ALA A 101 -13.32 -3.86 -29.56
C ALA A 101 -14.09 -3.38 -28.32
N ILE A 102 -15.12 -2.54 -28.50
CA ILE A 102 -15.97 -2.02 -27.43
C ILE A 102 -17.29 -2.77 -27.46
N ILE A 103 -17.61 -3.49 -26.39
CA ILE A 103 -18.80 -4.35 -26.28
C ILE A 103 -19.86 -3.63 -25.44
N LEU A 104 -20.92 -3.18 -26.11
CA LEU A 104 -22.08 -2.51 -25.50
C LEU A 104 -23.34 -3.39 -25.49
N THR A 105 -23.22 -4.68 -25.79
CA THR A 105 -24.35 -5.63 -25.84
C THR A 105 -24.56 -6.32 -24.52
N GLY A 106 -25.80 -6.74 -24.20
CA GLY A 106 -26.10 -7.54 -23.03
C GLY A 106 -25.61 -9.00 -23.12
N ARG A 107 -25.19 -9.47 -24.31
CA ARG A 107 -24.59 -10.78 -24.56
C ARG A 107 -23.06 -10.63 -24.59
N ALA A 108 -22.50 -10.22 -23.46
CA ALA A 108 -21.11 -9.80 -23.40
C ALA A 108 -20.13 -10.98 -23.60
N GLU A 109 -20.43 -12.15 -23.01
CA GLU A 109 -19.56 -13.32 -23.04
C GLU A 109 -19.48 -13.90 -24.46
N GLU A 110 -20.62 -14.08 -25.13
CA GLU A 110 -20.65 -14.60 -26.50
C GLU A 110 -20.02 -13.62 -27.48
N THR A 111 -20.26 -12.31 -27.28
CA THR A 111 -19.64 -11.28 -28.08
C THR A 111 -18.11 -11.23 -27.89
N PHE A 112 -17.65 -11.41 -26.65
CA PHE A 112 -16.21 -11.49 -26.35
C PHE A 112 -15.57 -12.72 -27.01
N GLU A 113 -16.25 -13.86 -27.03
CA GLU A 113 -15.79 -15.07 -27.76
C GLU A 113 -15.64 -14.82 -29.27
N GLU A 114 -16.54 -14.03 -29.89
CA GLU A 114 -16.40 -13.61 -31.29
C GLU A 114 -15.17 -12.69 -31.47
N VAL A 115 -14.96 -11.75 -30.56
CA VAL A 115 -13.79 -10.83 -30.55
C VAL A 115 -12.49 -11.60 -30.38
N LEU A 116 -12.44 -12.63 -29.51
CA LEU A 116 -11.31 -13.55 -29.36
C LEU A 116 -10.98 -14.27 -30.67
N ARG A 117 -12.00 -14.87 -31.32
CA ARG A 117 -11.83 -15.54 -32.63
C ARG A 117 -11.37 -14.57 -33.72
N ARG A 118 -11.82 -13.30 -33.66
CA ARG A 118 -11.40 -12.22 -34.56
C ARG A 118 -10.00 -11.72 -34.28
N LYS A 119 -9.41 -12.06 -33.14
CA LYS A 119 -8.06 -11.67 -32.68
C LYS A 119 -7.88 -10.14 -32.60
N ALA A 120 -8.84 -9.41 -32.02
CA ALA A 120 -8.62 -8.03 -31.62
C ALA A 120 -7.46 -7.98 -30.62
N LYS A 121 -6.78 -6.82 -30.51
CA LYS A 121 -5.74 -6.68 -29.47
C LYS A 121 -6.33 -6.48 -28.09
N PHE A 122 -7.32 -5.60 -28.00
CA PHE A 122 -8.01 -5.26 -26.75
C PHE A 122 -9.52 -5.33 -26.92
N ALA A 123 -10.19 -5.65 -25.82
CA ALA A 123 -11.63 -5.56 -25.67
C ALA A 123 -11.99 -4.79 -24.41
N VAL A 124 -13.14 -4.09 -24.43
CA VAL A 124 -13.75 -3.46 -23.26
C VAL A 124 -15.19 -3.96 -23.13
N ILE A 125 -15.56 -4.50 -21.98
CA ILE A 125 -16.94 -4.84 -21.65
C ILE A 125 -17.50 -3.77 -20.72
N PHE A 126 -18.39 -2.92 -21.28
CA PHE A 126 -19.06 -1.86 -20.54
C PHE A 126 -20.14 -2.39 -19.60
N ALA A 127 -20.82 -3.49 -20.00
CA ALA A 127 -21.97 -4.01 -19.28
C ALA A 127 -21.66 -4.42 -17.84
N ALA A 128 -22.61 -4.12 -16.95
CA ALA A 128 -22.71 -4.69 -15.60
C ALA A 128 -23.50 -6.02 -15.63
N GLY A 129 -23.67 -6.68 -14.49
CA GLY A 129 -24.36 -7.95 -14.32
C GLY A 129 -23.41 -9.12 -14.16
N PHE A 130 -22.28 -8.90 -13.49
CA PHE A 130 -21.24 -9.86 -13.15
C PHE A 130 -21.15 -10.06 -11.63
N SER A 131 -19.98 -10.17 -11.06
CA SER A 131 -19.81 -10.51 -9.63
C SER A 131 -20.60 -9.61 -8.66
N GLU A 132 -20.95 -8.39 -9.05
CA GLU A 132 -21.77 -7.47 -8.26
C GLU A 132 -23.22 -7.90 -8.07
N ILE A 133 -23.76 -8.82 -8.90
CA ILE A 133 -25.13 -9.32 -8.76
C ILE A 133 -25.24 -10.66 -7.99
N GLY A 134 -24.13 -11.15 -7.41
CA GLY A 134 -24.09 -12.38 -6.62
C GLY A 134 -23.62 -13.61 -7.40
N GLU A 135 -24.04 -14.81 -7.01
CA GLU A 135 -23.47 -16.08 -7.51
C GLU A 135 -23.63 -16.29 -9.02
N GLU A 136 -24.77 -15.92 -9.60
CA GLU A 136 -24.98 -15.99 -11.05
C GLU A 136 -23.99 -15.09 -11.79
N GLY A 137 -23.75 -13.88 -11.26
CA GLY A 137 -22.80 -12.96 -11.84
C GLY A 137 -21.34 -13.41 -11.69
N LYS A 138 -20.98 -14.04 -10.57
CA LYS A 138 -19.66 -14.65 -10.38
C LYS A 138 -19.38 -15.77 -11.38
N GLU A 139 -20.38 -16.58 -11.69
CA GLU A 139 -20.24 -17.66 -12.69
C GLU A 139 -20.01 -17.07 -14.10
N ARG A 140 -20.71 -15.98 -14.44
CA ARG A 140 -20.46 -15.22 -15.68
C ARG A 140 -19.06 -14.64 -15.73
N GLU A 141 -18.59 -14.05 -14.64
CA GLU A 141 -17.24 -13.50 -14.53
C GLU A 141 -16.17 -14.58 -14.66
N ARG A 142 -16.35 -15.73 -14.00
CA ARG A 142 -15.47 -16.90 -14.14
C ARG A 142 -15.38 -17.40 -15.58
N ARG A 143 -16.50 -17.40 -16.31
CA ARG A 143 -16.51 -17.75 -17.74
C ARG A 143 -15.69 -16.78 -18.57
N LEU A 144 -15.74 -15.47 -18.28
CA LEU A 144 -14.88 -14.47 -18.93
C LEU A 144 -13.39 -14.71 -18.61
N GLU A 145 -13.07 -15.02 -17.35
CA GLU A 145 -11.69 -15.37 -16.95
C GLU A 145 -11.16 -16.58 -17.74
N GLU A 146 -11.98 -17.63 -17.89
CA GLU A 146 -11.63 -18.80 -18.71
C GLU A 146 -11.39 -18.42 -20.18
N LEU A 147 -12.28 -17.58 -20.75
CA LEU A 147 -12.15 -17.13 -22.14
C LEU A 147 -10.88 -16.30 -22.36
N VAL A 148 -10.54 -15.39 -21.45
CA VAL A 148 -9.28 -14.60 -21.50
C VAL A 148 -8.06 -15.51 -21.62
N HIS A 149 -8.05 -16.65 -20.93
CA HIS A 149 -6.94 -17.61 -20.97
C HIS A 149 -6.86 -18.42 -22.27
N THR A 150 -7.87 -18.37 -23.14
CA THR A 150 -7.89 -19.11 -24.41
C THR A 150 -7.26 -18.39 -25.59
N GLY A 151 -6.97 -17.07 -25.44
CA GLY A 151 -6.44 -16.23 -26.53
C GLY A 151 -5.52 -15.11 -26.06
N ASP A 152 -5.13 -14.26 -27.01
CA ASP A 152 -4.19 -13.16 -26.77
C ASP A 152 -4.90 -11.80 -26.62
N VAL A 153 -6.24 -11.75 -26.64
CA VAL A 153 -7.01 -10.50 -26.50
C VAL A 153 -7.02 -10.08 -25.04
N ARG A 154 -6.63 -8.86 -24.77
CA ARG A 154 -6.67 -8.27 -23.44
C ARG A 154 -8.02 -7.64 -23.13
N LEU A 155 -8.56 -7.86 -21.97
CA LEU A 155 -9.90 -7.43 -21.57
C LEU A 155 -9.87 -6.39 -20.46
N LEU A 156 -10.48 -5.22 -20.67
CA LEU A 156 -10.79 -4.23 -19.63
C LEU A 156 -12.23 -4.41 -19.14
N GLY A 157 -12.41 -4.43 -17.84
CA GLY A 157 -13.71 -4.64 -17.18
C GLY A 157 -13.96 -6.11 -16.85
N PRO A 158 -15.20 -6.61 -16.84
CA PRO A 158 -16.48 -5.94 -17.13
C PRO A 158 -16.87 -4.85 -16.11
N ASN A 159 -18.10 -4.34 -16.21
CA ASN A 159 -18.63 -3.34 -15.29
C ASN A 159 -17.72 -2.10 -15.20
N THR A 160 -17.22 -1.66 -16.34
CA THR A 160 -16.37 -0.47 -16.46
C THR A 160 -17.04 0.59 -17.32
N ASN A 161 -16.38 1.74 -17.45
CA ASN A 161 -16.78 2.79 -18.38
C ASN A 161 -15.65 3.12 -19.35
N LEU A 162 -15.87 4.12 -20.18
CA LEU A 162 -14.95 4.51 -21.25
C LEU A 162 -14.27 5.86 -20.93
N ASN A 163 -14.03 6.14 -19.66
CA ASN A 163 -13.36 7.36 -19.22
C ASN A 163 -11.88 7.42 -19.65
N ALA A 164 -11.28 6.30 -20.04
CA ALA A 164 -9.95 6.29 -20.65
C ALA A 164 -9.87 7.14 -21.94
N PHE A 165 -11.02 7.41 -22.56
CA PHE A 165 -11.17 8.19 -23.79
C PHE A 165 -11.90 9.52 -23.54
N GLU A 166 -11.72 10.13 -22.36
CA GLU A 166 -12.18 11.49 -22.07
C GLU A 166 -11.28 12.52 -22.76
N GLU A 167 -11.78 13.75 -22.91
CA GLU A 167 -10.99 14.86 -23.43
C GLU A 167 -10.14 15.46 -22.30
N PHE A 168 -8.83 15.31 -22.41
CA PHE A 168 -7.90 15.97 -21.52
C PHE A 168 -7.52 17.34 -22.04
N ARG A 169 -7.29 18.29 -21.13
CA ARG A 169 -6.84 19.63 -21.47
C ARG A 169 -5.37 19.60 -21.88
N ASP A 170 -5.08 19.95 -23.11
CA ASP A 170 -3.74 20.01 -23.70
C ASP A 170 -3.04 21.39 -23.52
N ASP A 171 -3.80 22.40 -23.06
CA ASP A 171 -3.30 23.73 -22.73
C ASP A 171 -2.68 23.85 -21.34
N LEU A 172 -2.73 22.78 -20.51
CA LEU A 172 -2.10 22.73 -19.19
C LEU A 172 -0.68 22.15 -19.27
N GLU A 173 0.28 22.84 -18.67
CA GLU A 173 1.69 22.46 -18.65
C GLU A 173 2.12 21.82 -17.33
N GLY A 174 3.36 21.33 -17.26
CA GLY A 174 3.98 20.74 -16.07
C GLY A 174 3.68 19.25 -15.89
N PRO A 175 4.14 18.65 -14.79
CA PRO A 175 3.85 17.25 -14.48
C PRO A 175 2.36 17.01 -14.25
N SER A 176 1.88 15.86 -14.70
CA SER A 176 0.46 15.51 -14.68
C SER A 176 0.12 14.48 -13.61
N ILE A 177 -1.17 14.36 -13.35
CA ILE A 177 -1.77 13.26 -12.58
C ILE A 177 -2.28 12.21 -13.59
N ALA A 178 -1.90 10.95 -13.38
CA ALA A 178 -2.57 9.80 -13.99
C ALA A 178 -3.54 9.19 -12.98
N LEU A 179 -4.77 8.89 -13.42
CA LEU A 179 -5.85 8.43 -12.55
C LEU A 179 -6.20 6.97 -12.82
N ILE A 180 -6.30 6.14 -11.78
CA ILE A 180 -6.79 4.76 -11.84
C ILE A 180 -8.00 4.64 -10.92
N THR A 181 -9.14 4.16 -11.42
CA THR A 181 -10.36 4.01 -10.62
C THR A 181 -11.08 2.71 -10.93
N GLN A 182 -11.46 1.95 -9.92
CA GLN A 182 -12.36 0.80 -10.10
C GLN A 182 -13.82 1.25 -10.27
N SER A 183 -14.19 2.37 -9.63
CA SER A 183 -15.49 3.00 -9.82
C SER A 183 -15.45 4.05 -10.94
N GLY A 184 -16.32 3.92 -11.90
CA GLY A 184 -16.41 4.85 -13.03
C GLY A 184 -16.84 6.29 -12.65
N HIS A 185 -17.57 6.44 -11.53
CA HIS A 185 -18.04 7.75 -11.09
C HIS A 185 -17.08 8.45 -10.12
N GLN A 186 -16.43 7.72 -9.24
CA GLN A 186 -15.57 8.27 -8.18
C GLN A 186 -14.30 8.98 -8.69
N GLY A 187 -13.88 8.69 -9.92
CA GLY A 187 -12.79 9.44 -10.57
C GLY A 187 -13.18 10.83 -11.07
N ARG A 188 -14.49 11.10 -11.22
CA ARG A 188 -14.98 12.35 -11.85
C ARG A 188 -14.54 13.63 -11.09
N PRO A 189 -14.60 13.70 -9.76
CA PRO A 189 -14.12 14.88 -9.02
C PRO A 189 -12.62 15.15 -9.22
N VAL A 190 -11.80 14.09 -9.32
CA VAL A 190 -10.36 14.25 -9.60
C VAL A 190 -10.14 14.72 -11.02
N PHE A 191 -10.85 14.14 -12.00
CA PHE A 191 -10.79 14.54 -13.39
C PHE A 191 -11.19 16.01 -13.60
N GLN A 192 -12.21 16.48 -12.89
CA GLN A 192 -12.66 17.88 -12.90
C GLN A 192 -11.63 18.87 -12.32
N GLY A 193 -10.57 18.39 -11.68
CA GLY A 193 -9.42 19.24 -11.31
C GLY A 193 -8.83 20.02 -12.47
N GLN A 194 -9.03 19.58 -13.71
CA GLN A 194 -8.62 20.31 -14.92
C GLN A 194 -9.33 21.68 -15.07
N GLU A 195 -10.54 21.81 -14.58
CA GLU A 195 -11.33 23.05 -14.59
C GLU A 195 -10.64 24.17 -13.78
N VAL A 196 -9.89 23.78 -12.75
CA VAL A 196 -9.14 24.69 -11.90
C VAL A 196 -7.64 24.72 -12.21
N GLY A 197 -7.21 24.12 -13.32
CA GLY A 197 -5.82 24.20 -13.80
C GLY A 197 -4.90 23.06 -13.32
N ILE A 198 -5.44 21.96 -12.79
CA ILE A 198 -4.64 20.79 -12.42
C ILE A 198 -4.54 19.85 -13.63
N ARG A 199 -3.32 19.60 -14.11
CA ARG A 199 -3.09 18.79 -15.29
C ARG A 199 -3.32 17.30 -15.04
N LEU A 200 -4.22 16.69 -15.82
CA LEU A 200 -4.38 15.25 -15.92
C LEU A 200 -4.10 14.82 -17.37
N THR A 201 -3.57 13.62 -17.56
CA THR A 201 -3.25 13.08 -18.90
C THR A 201 -3.82 11.70 -19.14
N HIS A 202 -4.13 10.96 -18.09
CA HIS A 202 -4.58 9.58 -18.18
C HIS A 202 -5.68 9.28 -17.17
N TRP A 203 -6.62 8.43 -17.55
CA TRP A 203 -7.60 7.84 -16.65
C TRP A 203 -7.88 6.40 -17.04
N ALA A 204 -7.61 5.45 -16.16
CA ALA A 204 -7.93 4.04 -16.33
C ALA A 204 -9.11 3.65 -15.43
N PRO A 205 -10.32 3.48 -15.99
CA PRO A 205 -11.47 2.95 -15.27
C PRO A 205 -11.44 1.42 -15.36
N THR A 206 -10.98 0.71 -14.33
CA THR A 206 -10.67 -0.72 -14.44
C THR A 206 -11.88 -1.65 -14.28
N GLY A 207 -12.93 -1.25 -13.53
CA GLY A 207 -14.11 -2.07 -13.28
C GLY A 207 -13.79 -3.31 -12.44
N ASN A 208 -14.33 -4.49 -12.82
CA ASN A 208 -14.15 -5.73 -12.07
C ASN A 208 -12.78 -6.40 -12.28
N GLU A 209 -11.94 -5.89 -13.18
CA GLU A 209 -10.55 -6.36 -13.36
C GLU A 209 -10.42 -7.87 -13.64
N VAL A 210 -11.21 -8.39 -14.59
CA VAL A 210 -11.12 -9.82 -14.96
C VAL A 210 -9.78 -10.18 -15.60
N ASP A 211 -9.18 -9.24 -16.38
CA ASP A 211 -7.84 -9.40 -16.96
C ASP A 211 -6.96 -8.18 -16.68
N LEU A 212 -7.24 -7.04 -17.35
CA LEU A 212 -6.46 -5.82 -17.08
C LEU A 212 -6.83 -5.27 -15.70
N GLU A 213 -5.81 -5.13 -14.86
CA GLU A 213 -5.96 -4.74 -13.46
C GLU A 213 -5.17 -3.45 -13.12
N PHE A 214 -5.33 -2.97 -11.91
CA PHE A 214 -4.59 -1.84 -11.35
C PHE A 214 -3.10 -1.87 -11.69
N ALA A 215 -2.43 -3.02 -11.55
CA ALA A 215 -0.99 -3.13 -11.69
C ALA A 215 -0.49 -2.87 -13.12
N ASP A 216 -1.27 -3.26 -14.16
CA ASP A 216 -0.92 -3.02 -15.55
C ASP A 216 -0.88 -1.53 -15.87
N PHE A 217 -1.89 -0.79 -15.41
CA PHE A 217 -1.98 0.65 -15.61
C PHE A 217 -0.98 1.42 -14.74
N ALA A 218 -0.80 1.03 -13.48
CA ALA A 218 0.17 1.65 -12.57
C ALA A 218 1.59 1.54 -13.10
N ARG A 219 1.97 0.36 -13.63
CA ARG A 219 3.26 0.16 -14.32
C ARG A 219 3.40 1.11 -15.50
N HIS A 220 2.42 1.10 -16.41
CA HIS A 220 2.46 1.93 -17.61
C HIS A 220 2.57 3.41 -17.26
N PHE A 221 1.74 3.91 -16.33
CA PHE A 221 1.76 5.32 -15.93
C PHE A 221 3.05 5.71 -15.19
N ALA A 222 3.65 4.81 -14.44
CA ALA A 222 4.95 5.06 -13.82
C ALA A 222 6.07 5.27 -14.86
N ASP A 223 5.98 4.61 -16.01
CA ASP A 223 6.95 4.73 -17.11
C ASP A 223 6.77 6.01 -17.93
N GLN A 224 5.61 6.71 -17.84
CA GLN A 224 5.36 7.94 -18.61
C GLN A 224 6.13 9.13 -18.01
N PRO A 225 6.98 9.84 -18.80
CA PRO A 225 7.78 10.95 -18.28
C PRO A 225 6.94 12.12 -17.75
N GLU A 226 5.82 12.42 -18.40
CA GLU A 226 4.92 13.52 -18.04
C GLU A 226 4.10 13.25 -16.79
N VAL A 227 3.92 11.99 -16.39
CA VAL A 227 3.19 11.64 -15.17
C VAL A 227 4.06 11.94 -13.94
N GLY A 228 3.61 12.86 -13.11
CA GLY A 228 4.25 13.21 -11.83
C GLY A 228 3.82 12.34 -10.67
N VAL A 229 2.58 11.85 -10.70
CA VAL A 229 1.94 11.07 -9.62
C VAL A 229 0.81 10.21 -10.18
N ILE A 230 0.57 9.07 -9.54
CA ILE A 230 -0.55 8.18 -9.88
C ILE A 230 -1.59 8.30 -8.75
N ALA A 231 -2.77 8.85 -9.07
CA ALA A 231 -3.92 8.96 -8.16
C ALA A 231 -4.84 7.75 -8.33
N CYS A 232 -5.29 7.16 -7.22
CA CYS A 232 -6.04 5.90 -7.27
C CYS A 232 -7.27 5.93 -6.37
N TYR A 233 -8.40 5.43 -6.89
CA TYR A 233 -9.56 5.07 -6.09
C TYR A 233 -9.83 3.58 -6.23
N ILE A 234 -9.55 2.81 -5.16
CA ILE A 234 -9.51 1.35 -5.21
C ILE A 234 -10.46 0.74 -4.16
N GLU A 235 -11.27 -0.20 -4.58
CA GLU A 235 -12.20 -0.95 -3.73
C GLU A 235 -11.58 -2.26 -3.23
N GLY A 236 -10.81 -2.94 -4.07
CA GLY A 236 -10.08 -4.18 -3.74
C GLY A 236 -8.96 -4.46 -4.73
N PHE A 237 -8.25 -5.56 -4.53
CA PHE A 237 -7.21 -6.02 -5.45
C PHE A 237 -7.48 -7.48 -5.83
N LYS A 238 -7.11 -7.87 -7.05
CA LYS A 238 -7.17 -9.27 -7.49
C LYS A 238 -6.02 -10.07 -6.89
N ASP A 239 -4.83 -9.51 -6.86
CA ASP A 239 -3.64 -10.11 -6.27
C ASP A 239 -2.79 -9.06 -5.54
N GLY A 240 -2.52 -9.30 -4.27
CA GLY A 240 -1.66 -8.43 -3.47
C GLY A 240 -0.20 -8.43 -3.94
N ARG A 241 0.25 -9.48 -4.64
CA ARG A 241 1.61 -9.54 -5.19
C ARG A 241 1.78 -8.57 -6.35
N THR A 242 0.82 -8.48 -7.27
CA THR A 242 0.86 -7.54 -8.39
C THR A 242 0.80 -6.10 -7.90
N LEU A 243 -0.01 -5.81 -6.87
CA LEU A 243 0.04 -4.51 -6.18
C LEU A 243 1.43 -4.18 -5.65
N MET A 244 2.08 -5.12 -4.94
CA MET A 244 3.43 -4.91 -4.38
C MET A 244 4.46 -4.64 -5.48
N LEU A 245 4.41 -5.40 -6.57
CA LEU A 245 5.30 -5.23 -7.72
C LEU A 245 5.07 -3.90 -8.46
N ALA A 246 3.82 -3.47 -8.61
CA ALA A 246 3.49 -2.19 -9.23
C ALA A 246 3.96 -1.02 -8.36
N ALA A 247 3.77 -1.11 -7.05
CA ALA A 247 4.26 -0.10 -6.10
C ALA A 247 5.80 -0.07 -6.03
N ASP A 248 6.48 -1.23 -6.09
CA ASP A 248 7.93 -1.35 -6.22
C ASP A 248 8.44 -0.65 -7.48
N HIS A 249 7.82 -0.94 -8.62
CA HIS A 249 8.17 -0.32 -9.90
C HIS A 249 8.05 1.21 -9.85
N ALA A 250 6.92 1.71 -9.34
CA ALA A 250 6.69 3.14 -9.16
C ALA A 250 7.72 3.76 -8.18
N ALA A 251 8.04 3.08 -7.08
CA ALA A 251 9.02 3.53 -6.09
C ALA A 251 10.44 3.63 -6.67
N LYS A 252 10.86 2.65 -7.49
CA LYS A 252 12.15 2.68 -8.23
C LYS A 252 12.25 3.88 -9.16
N LEU A 253 11.13 4.27 -9.78
CA LEU A 253 11.04 5.43 -10.66
C LEU A 253 10.73 6.74 -9.92
N ARG A 254 10.62 6.69 -8.59
CA ARG A 254 10.23 7.84 -7.74
C ARG A 254 8.92 8.48 -8.18
N LYS A 255 7.95 7.63 -8.57
CA LYS A 255 6.59 8.02 -8.92
C LYS A 255 5.67 7.77 -7.72
N PRO A 256 5.21 8.81 -7.00
CA PRO A 256 4.28 8.63 -5.90
C PRO A 256 2.98 8.00 -6.37
N ILE A 257 2.44 7.08 -5.56
CA ILE A 257 1.07 6.58 -5.69
C ILE A 257 0.28 7.15 -4.52
N VAL A 258 -0.80 7.88 -4.80
CA VAL A 258 -1.74 8.40 -3.80
C VAL A 258 -3.05 7.65 -3.95
N MET A 259 -3.56 7.07 -2.86
CA MET A 259 -4.66 6.12 -2.95
C MET A 259 -5.73 6.33 -1.89
N VAL A 260 -6.97 6.45 -2.32
CA VAL A 260 -8.15 6.16 -1.51
C VAL A 260 -8.43 4.66 -1.59
N LYS A 261 -8.25 3.93 -0.49
CA LYS A 261 -8.61 2.51 -0.38
C LYS A 261 -9.83 2.38 0.52
N VAL A 262 -10.96 2.03 -0.08
CA VAL A 262 -12.21 1.77 0.67
C VAL A 262 -12.21 0.40 1.33
N GLY A 263 -13.17 0.12 2.20
CA GLY A 263 -13.26 -1.15 2.92
C GLY A 263 -12.45 -1.20 4.23
N LYS A 264 -12.14 -0.06 4.86
CA LYS A 264 -11.50 0.02 6.18
C LYS A 264 -12.32 -0.63 7.29
N THR A 265 -13.63 -0.43 7.27
CA THR A 265 -14.57 -0.92 8.30
C THR A 265 -15.31 -2.16 7.82
N ALA A 266 -15.94 -2.91 8.73
CA ALA A 266 -16.77 -4.04 8.37
C ALA A 266 -17.90 -3.65 7.39
N ALA A 267 -18.55 -2.50 7.62
CA ALA A 267 -19.58 -1.98 6.72
C ALA A 267 -19.01 -1.64 5.34
N GLY A 268 -17.88 -0.93 5.29
CA GLY A 268 -17.22 -0.59 4.03
C GLY A 268 -16.73 -1.81 3.26
N ARG A 269 -16.19 -2.84 3.95
CA ARG A 269 -15.79 -4.11 3.33
C ARG A 269 -16.97 -4.84 2.70
N SER A 270 -18.08 -4.97 3.43
CA SER A 270 -19.29 -5.62 2.92
C SER A 270 -19.80 -4.95 1.65
N MET A 271 -19.80 -3.62 1.60
CA MET A 271 -20.22 -2.85 0.41
C MET A 271 -19.25 -3.05 -0.75
N ALA A 272 -17.94 -2.95 -0.53
CA ALA A 272 -16.93 -3.10 -1.59
C ALA A 272 -16.99 -4.51 -2.20
N GLN A 273 -17.06 -5.56 -1.37
CA GLN A 273 -17.20 -6.94 -1.84
C GLN A 273 -18.49 -7.19 -2.65
N SER A 274 -19.60 -6.56 -2.22
CA SER A 274 -20.87 -6.66 -2.95
C SER A 274 -20.83 -5.92 -4.28
N HIS A 275 -20.01 -4.88 -4.41
CA HIS A 275 -19.97 -4.01 -5.58
C HIS A 275 -19.06 -4.53 -6.69
N THR A 276 -17.88 -5.05 -6.34
CA THR A 276 -16.84 -5.42 -7.33
C THR A 276 -16.40 -6.88 -7.25
N GLY A 277 -16.80 -7.61 -6.22
CA GLY A 277 -16.34 -8.99 -5.98
C GLY A 277 -14.87 -9.12 -5.60
N HIS A 278 -14.13 -8.01 -5.44
CA HIS A 278 -12.71 -8.03 -5.08
C HIS A 278 -12.49 -8.46 -3.63
N LEU A 279 -11.35 -9.11 -3.39
CA LEU A 279 -10.87 -9.35 -2.02
C LEU A 279 -10.44 -8.04 -1.38
N THR A 280 -10.98 -7.73 -0.22
CA THR A 280 -10.63 -6.51 0.52
C THR A 280 -9.45 -6.72 1.47
N GLY A 281 -9.11 -7.99 1.79
CA GLY A 281 -8.03 -8.34 2.70
C GLY A 281 -8.18 -7.74 4.11
N SER A 282 -7.16 -7.91 4.94
CA SER A 282 -7.04 -7.17 6.19
C SER A 282 -6.60 -5.72 5.95
N ASP A 283 -7.37 -4.73 6.43
CA ASP A 283 -7.01 -3.31 6.28
C ASP A 283 -5.67 -2.98 6.96
N ALA A 284 -5.36 -3.64 8.07
CA ALA A 284 -4.10 -3.49 8.78
C ALA A 284 -2.91 -3.98 7.94
N VAL A 285 -3.04 -5.14 7.28
CA VAL A 285 -2.03 -5.69 6.37
C VAL A 285 -1.90 -4.81 5.13
N THR A 286 -3.01 -4.41 4.51
CA THR A 286 -3.01 -3.48 3.36
C THR A 286 -2.28 -2.17 3.70
N SER A 287 -2.57 -1.59 4.86
CA SER A 287 -1.89 -0.37 5.33
C SER A 287 -0.40 -0.59 5.59
N ALA A 288 -0.01 -1.77 6.05
CA ALA A 288 1.41 -2.12 6.22
C ALA A 288 2.12 -2.25 4.87
N VAL A 289 1.50 -2.89 3.87
CA VAL A 289 2.00 -2.96 2.49
C VAL A 289 2.17 -1.56 1.89
N PHE A 290 1.19 -0.68 2.09
CA PHE A 290 1.29 0.70 1.61
C PHE A 290 2.51 1.42 2.19
N ARG A 291 2.76 1.30 3.51
CA ARG A 291 3.96 1.87 4.14
C ARG A 291 5.24 1.20 3.63
N GLN A 292 5.23 -0.12 3.46
CA GLN A 292 6.38 -0.90 2.96
C GLN A 292 6.82 -0.48 1.56
N PHE A 293 5.88 -0.08 0.70
CA PHE A 293 6.13 0.29 -0.70
C PHE A 293 5.88 1.77 -1.01
N GLY A 294 5.68 2.62 -0.01
CA GLY A 294 5.58 4.07 -0.18
C GLY A 294 4.30 4.54 -0.84
N VAL A 295 3.21 3.76 -0.76
CA VAL A 295 1.89 4.20 -1.21
C VAL A 295 1.29 5.15 -0.19
N THR A 296 1.00 6.37 -0.60
CA THR A 296 0.36 7.40 0.23
C THR A 296 -1.13 7.13 0.31
N ARG A 297 -1.64 6.83 1.51
CA ARG A 297 -3.06 6.60 1.74
C ARG A 297 -3.75 7.89 2.17
N VAL A 298 -4.87 8.22 1.53
CA VAL A 298 -5.74 9.35 1.84
C VAL A 298 -7.19 8.89 2.07
N ASP A 299 -8.00 9.72 2.70
CA ASP A 299 -9.35 9.32 3.15
C ASP A 299 -10.48 9.83 2.26
N GLY A 300 -10.30 10.96 1.59
CA GLY A 300 -11.32 11.60 0.75
C GLY A 300 -10.86 11.84 -0.70
N LEU A 301 -11.82 12.12 -1.58
CA LEU A 301 -11.54 12.46 -2.98
C LEU A 301 -10.94 13.85 -3.13
N ASP A 302 -11.27 14.77 -2.24
CA ASP A 302 -10.66 16.09 -2.13
C ASP A 302 -9.18 15.99 -1.71
N GLU A 303 -8.87 15.17 -0.70
CA GLU A 303 -7.48 14.85 -0.35
C GLU A 303 -6.75 14.15 -1.51
N LEU A 304 -7.42 13.20 -2.22
CA LEU A 304 -6.83 12.52 -3.36
C LEU A 304 -6.38 13.51 -4.43
N LEU A 305 -7.24 14.47 -4.76
CA LEU A 305 -6.92 15.50 -5.75
C LEU A 305 -5.81 16.42 -5.26
N GLU A 306 -5.95 16.99 -4.05
CA GLU A 306 -5.05 18.04 -3.56
C GLU A 306 -3.68 17.49 -3.16
N VAL A 307 -3.60 16.28 -2.57
CA VAL A 307 -2.32 15.62 -2.29
C VAL A 307 -1.61 15.19 -3.58
N SER A 308 -2.36 14.68 -4.58
CA SER A 308 -1.78 14.35 -5.88
C SER A 308 -1.27 15.61 -6.60
N MET A 309 -2.02 16.70 -6.59
CA MET A 309 -1.56 18.00 -7.10
C MET A 309 -0.25 18.45 -6.43
N ALA A 310 -0.17 18.29 -5.10
CA ALA A 310 1.04 18.67 -4.37
C ALA A 310 2.26 17.87 -4.84
N PHE A 311 2.13 16.55 -5.00
CA PHE A 311 3.21 15.71 -5.53
C PHE A 311 3.59 16.06 -6.98
N ALA A 312 2.61 16.31 -7.83
CA ALA A 312 2.87 16.68 -9.22
C ALA A 312 3.68 17.99 -9.32
N ARG A 313 3.30 19.00 -8.53
CA ARG A 313 3.86 20.37 -8.61
C ARG A 313 5.13 20.58 -7.78
N THR A 314 5.43 19.69 -6.82
CA THR A 314 6.61 19.84 -5.94
C THR A 314 7.62 18.72 -6.11
N ARG A 315 7.59 18.02 -7.24
CA ARG A 315 8.48 16.88 -7.52
C ARG A 315 9.93 17.36 -7.74
N PRO A 316 10.84 17.14 -6.77
CA PRO A 316 12.25 17.43 -7.00
C PRO A 316 12.88 16.38 -7.93
N PRO A 317 13.91 16.71 -8.71
CA PRO A 317 14.61 15.77 -9.57
C PRO A 317 15.32 14.66 -8.77
N GLU A 318 15.78 14.99 -7.56
CA GLU A 318 16.41 14.08 -6.60
C GLU A 318 15.75 14.23 -5.23
N PRO A 319 15.77 13.18 -4.36
CA PRO A 319 15.27 13.30 -3.01
C PRO A 319 15.93 14.48 -2.28
N PRO A 320 15.16 15.31 -1.57
CA PRO A 320 15.72 16.42 -0.80
C PRO A 320 16.76 15.94 0.20
N ALA A 321 17.79 16.75 0.48
CA ALA A 321 18.88 16.38 1.40
C ALA A 321 18.40 15.94 2.80
N TRP A 322 17.32 16.54 3.30
CA TRP A 322 16.73 16.17 4.58
C TRP A 322 16.11 14.77 4.56
N ALA A 323 15.71 14.25 3.41
CA ALA A 323 15.06 12.93 3.29
C ALA A 323 15.97 11.77 3.73
N SER A 324 17.30 11.94 3.62
CA SER A 324 18.29 10.98 4.12
C SER A 324 18.69 11.22 5.58
N SER A 325 18.17 12.28 6.21
CA SER A 325 18.47 12.61 7.61
C SER A 325 17.62 11.78 8.58
N THR A 326 18.11 11.62 9.81
CA THR A 326 17.33 11.10 10.93
C THR A 326 16.33 12.11 11.48
N LYS A 327 16.49 13.41 11.13
CA LYS A 327 15.57 14.46 11.55
C LYS A 327 14.49 14.68 10.49
N LYS A 328 13.24 14.78 10.93
CA LYS A 328 12.13 15.20 10.06
C LYS A 328 12.40 16.58 9.47
N PRO A 329 11.88 16.89 8.26
CA PRO A 329 12.06 18.21 7.64
C PRO A 329 11.53 19.33 8.53
N GLY A 330 12.18 20.48 8.46
CA GLY A 330 11.75 21.70 9.14
C GLY A 330 10.71 22.42 8.30
N VAL A 331 9.50 22.56 8.83
CA VAL A 331 8.43 23.34 8.19
C VAL A 331 8.38 24.73 8.82
N CYS A 332 8.36 25.77 8.00
CA CYS A 332 8.12 27.14 8.44
C CYS A 332 6.72 27.58 8.01
N VAL A 333 6.02 28.23 8.91
CA VAL A 333 4.73 28.91 8.62
C VAL A 333 5.00 30.41 8.47
N TYR A 334 4.61 30.98 7.33
CA TYR A 334 4.64 32.40 7.07
C TYR A 334 3.20 32.93 6.91
N ALA A 335 2.78 33.77 7.80
CA ALA A 335 1.41 34.28 7.85
C ALA A 335 1.35 35.80 7.90
N ILE A 336 0.31 36.36 7.28
CA ILE A 336 -0.02 37.80 7.36
C ILE A 336 -0.80 38.17 8.63
N SER A 337 -1.13 37.18 9.46
CA SER A 337 -1.85 37.35 10.71
C SER A 337 -1.37 36.34 11.73
N GLY A 338 -1.06 36.81 12.93
CA GLY A 338 -0.62 35.95 14.03
C GLY A 338 -1.61 34.86 14.40
N GLY A 339 -2.90 35.13 14.36
CA GLY A 339 -3.95 34.14 14.63
C GLY A 339 -3.97 33.02 13.58
N THR A 340 -3.85 33.36 12.31
CA THR A 340 -3.78 32.38 11.21
C THR A 340 -2.49 31.53 11.31
N GLY A 341 -1.36 32.18 11.64
CA GLY A 341 -0.09 31.47 11.83
C GLY A 341 -0.13 30.51 13.02
N ALA A 342 -0.71 30.92 14.14
CA ALA A 342 -0.87 30.06 15.32
C ALA A 342 -1.75 28.85 15.03
N HIS A 343 -2.92 29.05 14.40
CA HIS A 343 -3.82 27.95 14.05
C HIS A 343 -3.16 26.95 13.09
N MET A 344 -2.46 27.43 12.05
CA MET A 344 -1.76 26.54 11.14
C MET A 344 -0.63 25.76 11.84
N ALA A 345 0.07 26.41 12.76
CA ALA A 345 1.11 25.74 13.55
C ALA A 345 0.56 24.65 14.47
N ASP A 346 -0.59 24.88 15.09
CA ASP A 346 -1.26 23.87 15.91
C ASP A 346 -1.64 22.63 15.09
N VAL A 347 -2.28 22.80 13.94
CA VAL A 347 -2.69 21.68 13.08
C VAL A 347 -1.48 20.91 12.54
N LEU A 348 -0.39 21.61 12.19
CA LEU A 348 0.86 20.96 11.75
C LEU A 348 1.53 20.18 12.89
N ALA A 349 1.59 20.77 14.09
CA ALA A 349 2.20 20.15 15.26
C ALA A 349 1.41 18.91 15.73
N ASP A 350 0.09 18.95 15.74
CA ASP A 350 -0.78 17.81 16.04
C ASP A 350 -0.59 16.64 15.06
N ALA A 351 -0.27 16.95 13.80
CA ALA A 351 0.11 15.95 12.80
C ALA A 351 1.56 15.42 12.95
N GLY A 352 2.30 15.86 13.98
CA GLY A 352 3.68 15.46 14.27
C GLY A 352 4.72 16.07 13.31
N ILE A 353 4.40 17.20 12.67
CA ILE A 353 5.28 17.94 11.79
C ILE A 353 6.18 18.85 12.63
N ARG A 354 7.47 18.87 12.30
CA ARG A 354 8.48 19.65 13.02
C ARG A 354 8.48 21.11 12.58
N LEU A 355 8.32 22.04 13.53
CA LEU A 355 8.30 23.50 13.33
C LEU A 355 9.52 24.14 14.06
N PRO A 356 10.72 24.10 13.48
CA PRO A 356 11.90 24.67 14.13
C PRO A 356 11.88 26.20 14.07
N ASP A 357 12.44 26.85 15.08
CA ASP A 357 12.72 28.27 14.98
C ASP A 357 13.69 28.57 13.84
N LEU A 358 13.50 29.71 13.17
CA LEU A 358 14.48 30.27 12.25
C LEU A 358 15.79 30.56 12.99
N THR A 359 16.88 30.57 12.25
CA THR A 359 18.19 30.96 12.79
C THR A 359 18.15 32.38 13.36
N LYS A 360 18.97 32.65 14.35
CA LYS A 360 19.07 34.01 14.94
C LYS A 360 19.48 35.07 13.91
N GLU A 361 20.22 34.66 12.88
CA GLU A 361 20.58 35.51 11.76
C GLU A 361 19.36 35.91 10.94
N SER A 362 18.57 34.95 10.49
CA SER A 362 17.34 35.22 9.74
C SER A 362 16.33 36.05 10.55
N GLN A 363 16.21 35.78 11.87
CA GLN A 363 15.34 36.56 12.74
C GLN A 363 15.79 38.03 12.81
N ARG A 364 17.11 38.30 12.88
CA ARG A 364 17.66 39.68 12.84
C ARG A 364 17.38 40.35 11.49
N GLN A 365 17.65 39.65 10.37
CA GLN A 365 17.37 40.20 9.03
C GLN A 365 15.88 40.51 8.83
N LEU A 366 14.98 39.70 9.36
CA LEU A 366 13.54 39.97 9.28
C LEU A 366 13.12 41.20 10.08
N HIS A 367 13.76 41.46 11.24
CA HIS A 367 13.51 42.69 12.03
C HIS A 367 14.22 43.92 11.50
N ASP A 368 15.21 43.77 10.62
CA ASP A 368 15.96 44.89 10.02
C ASP A 368 15.16 45.52 8.86
N GLY A 369 14.14 46.30 9.23
CA GLY A 369 13.29 47.06 8.30
C GLY A 369 12.25 46.24 7.52
N LEU A 370 12.14 44.92 7.74
CA LEU A 370 11.18 44.09 7.04
C LEU A 370 9.91 43.82 7.86
N ILE A 371 10.05 43.42 9.12
CA ILE A 371 8.97 43.10 10.03
C ILE A 371 9.16 43.88 11.33
N PRO A 372 8.11 44.55 11.87
CA PRO A 372 8.21 45.27 13.13
C PRO A 372 8.74 44.41 14.27
N SER A 373 9.58 44.99 15.14
CA SER A 373 10.28 44.25 16.20
C SER A 373 9.41 43.66 17.29
N TYR A 374 8.16 44.10 17.40
CA TYR A 374 7.17 43.55 18.33
C TYR A 374 6.41 42.30 17.80
N LEU A 375 6.59 41.96 16.52
CA LEU A 375 5.99 40.79 15.91
C LEU A 375 6.93 39.58 16.00
N ARG A 376 6.35 38.39 16.03
CA ARG A 376 7.10 37.14 16.08
C ARG A 376 7.70 36.80 14.71
N VAL A 377 9.02 36.54 14.67
CA VAL A 377 9.75 36.13 13.46
C VAL A 377 10.50 34.81 13.63
N SER A 378 10.25 34.05 14.70
CA SER A 378 10.95 32.78 14.92
C SER A 378 10.38 31.64 14.08
N ASN A 379 9.16 31.23 14.31
CA ASN A 379 8.27 30.31 13.58
C ASN A 379 7.04 30.05 14.47
N PRO A 380 5.79 30.29 14.01
CA PRO A 380 5.43 31.00 12.76
C PRO A 380 6.05 32.39 12.63
N VAL A 381 6.30 32.81 11.39
CA VAL A 381 6.64 34.18 11.05
C VAL A 381 5.37 34.98 10.83
N ASP A 382 5.13 35.97 11.68
CA ASP A 382 3.98 36.89 11.58
C ASP A 382 4.46 38.22 11.00
N CYS A 383 3.95 38.61 9.84
CA CYS A 383 4.33 39.91 9.26
C CYS A 383 3.37 41.06 9.58
N GLY A 384 2.31 40.80 10.39
CA GLY A 384 1.40 41.81 10.92
C GLY A 384 0.53 42.50 9.89
N GLY A 385 0.33 41.89 8.75
CA GLY A 385 -0.44 42.37 7.61
C GLY A 385 0.27 42.13 6.29
N PRO A 386 -0.46 42.19 5.15
CA PRO A 386 0.16 41.93 3.85
C PRO A 386 1.22 42.97 3.51
N PRO A 387 2.43 42.55 3.17
CA PRO A 387 3.51 43.46 2.80
C PRO A 387 3.35 43.94 1.36
N VAL A 388 2.56 44.96 1.13
CA VAL A 388 2.15 45.44 -0.21
C VAL A 388 3.04 46.54 -0.81
N ALA A 389 3.95 47.12 -0.02
CA ALA A 389 4.83 48.19 -0.46
C ALA A 389 6.27 47.70 -0.60
N ASP A 390 7.03 48.27 -1.55
CA ASP A 390 8.47 48.24 -1.65
C ASP A 390 9.15 46.90 -1.86
N ALA A 391 8.52 45.93 -2.52
CA ALA A 391 9.05 44.58 -2.69
C ALA A 391 9.42 43.90 -1.34
N ARG A 392 8.91 44.40 -0.22
CA ARG A 392 9.20 43.90 1.12
C ARG A 392 8.70 42.46 1.30
N GLY A 393 7.56 42.12 0.70
CA GLY A 393 7.00 40.76 0.72
C GLY A 393 7.96 39.73 0.13
N ARG A 394 8.56 40.06 -1.02
CA ARG A 394 9.54 39.19 -1.65
C ARG A 394 10.80 39.03 -0.79
N LYS A 395 11.34 40.13 -0.21
CA LYS A 395 12.52 40.05 0.66
C LYS A 395 12.29 39.20 1.91
N ILE A 396 11.09 39.26 2.51
CA ILE A 396 10.73 38.39 3.65
C ILE A 396 10.78 36.94 3.23
N LEU A 397 10.17 36.57 2.09
CA LEU A 397 10.19 35.21 1.55
C LEU A 397 11.61 34.73 1.25
N ASP A 398 12.44 35.58 0.66
CA ASP A 398 13.86 35.26 0.37
C ASP A 398 14.64 34.93 1.64
N VAL A 399 14.46 35.69 2.73
CA VAL A 399 15.12 35.42 4.03
C VAL A 399 14.63 34.10 4.63
N ILE A 400 13.32 33.83 4.61
CA ILE A 400 12.75 32.59 5.15
C ILE A 400 13.24 31.38 4.34
N LEU A 401 13.19 31.48 3.01
CA LEU A 401 13.59 30.38 2.13
C LEU A 401 15.11 30.13 2.14
N ALA A 402 15.92 31.13 2.45
CA ALA A 402 17.36 30.96 2.64
C ALA A 402 17.74 30.32 3.99
N ASP A 403 16.85 30.31 4.99
CA ASP A 403 17.16 29.77 6.31
C ASP A 403 17.39 28.25 6.26
N LYS A 404 18.47 27.78 6.88
CA LYS A 404 18.89 26.37 6.89
C LYS A 404 17.98 25.45 7.73
N ASN A 405 17.16 26.01 8.60
CA ASN A 405 16.20 25.25 9.41
C ASN A 405 14.86 25.03 8.68
N VAL A 406 14.68 25.70 7.53
CA VAL A 406 13.47 25.62 6.71
C VAL A 406 13.72 24.69 5.53
N ASP A 407 12.97 23.62 5.47
CA ASP A 407 12.96 22.65 4.36
C ASP A 407 11.69 22.78 3.52
N ILE A 408 10.58 23.18 4.12
CA ILE A 408 9.27 23.36 3.52
C ILE A 408 8.67 24.67 4.04
N LEU A 409 8.05 25.45 3.15
CA LEU A 409 7.32 26.66 3.52
C LEU A 409 5.81 26.46 3.36
N VAL A 410 5.04 26.86 4.38
CA VAL A 410 3.58 26.86 4.35
C VAL A 410 3.07 28.28 4.54
N ILE A 411 2.20 28.75 3.63
CA ILE A 411 1.65 30.12 3.62
C ILE A 411 0.13 30.04 3.73
N PRO A 412 -0.44 30.16 4.93
CA PRO A 412 -1.90 30.20 5.10
C PRO A 412 -2.45 31.60 4.86
N ILE A 413 -3.43 31.72 3.96
CA ILE A 413 -4.15 32.94 3.63
C ILE A 413 -5.64 32.70 3.93
N THR A 414 -6.17 33.34 4.96
CA THR A 414 -7.56 33.16 5.44
C THR A 414 -8.43 34.35 5.05
N GLY A 415 -8.72 34.47 3.79
CA GLY A 415 -9.56 35.53 3.25
C GLY A 415 -8.86 36.38 2.22
N ALA A 416 -9.58 36.69 1.17
CA ALA A 416 -9.09 37.51 0.08
C ALA A 416 -9.45 38.97 0.30
N VAL A 417 -8.46 39.85 0.13
CA VAL A 417 -8.68 41.30 0.04
C VAL A 417 -7.96 41.77 -1.22
N VAL A 418 -8.74 42.18 -2.23
CA VAL A 418 -8.25 42.47 -3.59
C VAL A 418 -6.98 43.34 -3.63
N THR A 419 -6.94 44.41 -2.82
CA THR A 419 -5.79 45.33 -2.77
C THR A 419 -4.49 44.69 -2.29
N PHE A 420 -4.56 43.60 -1.53
CA PHE A 420 -3.39 42.91 -0.94
C PHE A 420 -3.08 41.61 -1.65
N SER A 421 -4.08 40.97 -2.19
CA SER A 421 -3.94 39.62 -2.75
C SER A 421 -3.09 39.61 -4.01
N GLU A 422 -3.16 40.65 -4.84
CA GLU A 422 -2.39 40.73 -6.08
C GLU A 422 -0.88 40.81 -5.87
N PRO A 423 -0.32 41.79 -5.12
CA PRO A 423 1.11 41.84 -4.88
C PRO A 423 1.61 40.65 -4.08
N PHE A 424 0.83 40.15 -3.13
CA PHE A 424 1.22 39.03 -2.28
C PHE A 424 1.29 37.70 -3.07
N THR A 425 0.31 37.40 -3.92
CA THR A 425 0.33 36.21 -4.79
C THR A 425 1.49 36.27 -5.81
N ARG A 426 1.75 37.44 -6.38
CA ARG A 426 2.91 37.64 -7.27
C ARG A 426 4.22 37.32 -6.55
N ASP A 427 4.45 37.89 -5.36
CA ASP A 427 5.68 37.70 -4.59
C ASP A 427 5.88 36.22 -4.21
N ILE A 428 4.79 35.49 -3.87
CA ILE A 428 4.82 34.05 -3.57
C ILE A 428 5.24 33.26 -4.81
N ILE A 429 4.61 33.53 -5.97
CA ILE A 429 4.92 32.84 -7.24
C ILE A 429 6.37 33.07 -7.65
N GLU A 430 6.83 34.31 -7.58
CA GLU A 430 8.22 34.66 -7.91
C GLU A 430 9.22 34.04 -6.96
N ALA A 431 8.92 33.98 -5.66
CA ALA A 431 9.78 33.33 -4.68
C ALA A 431 9.85 31.80 -4.90
N ALA A 432 8.71 31.17 -5.17
CA ALA A 432 8.65 29.73 -5.43
C ALA A 432 9.46 29.32 -6.67
N LYS A 433 9.47 30.13 -7.72
CA LYS A 433 10.27 29.88 -8.94
C LYS A 433 11.80 29.92 -8.72
N THR A 434 12.27 30.56 -7.65
CA THR A 434 13.70 30.76 -7.39
C THR A 434 14.26 29.89 -6.28
N THR A 435 13.42 29.06 -5.65
CA THR A 435 13.82 28.16 -4.56
C THR A 435 13.62 26.69 -4.94
N PRO A 436 14.53 25.78 -4.53
CA PRO A 436 14.27 24.34 -4.63
C PRO A 436 13.36 23.81 -3.51
N LYS A 437 13.02 24.66 -2.51
CA LYS A 437 12.18 24.25 -1.37
C LYS A 437 10.71 24.33 -1.77
N PRO A 438 9.89 23.32 -1.44
CA PRO A 438 8.46 23.35 -1.74
C PRO A 438 7.74 24.43 -0.93
N VAL A 439 6.84 25.14 -1.63
CA VAL A 439 5.99 26.18 -1.06
C VAL A 439 4.54 25.75 -1.19
N PHE A 440 3.87 25.52 -0.07
CA PHE A 440 2.48 25.11 0.03
C PHE A 440 1.61 26.31 0.41
N VAL A 441 0.55 26.58 -0.32
CA VAL A 441 -0.32 27.74 -0.06
C VAL A 441 -1.70 27.27 0.32
N VAL A 442 -2.26 27.80 1.41
CA VAL A 442 -3.67 27.62 1.73
C VAL A 442 -4.42 28.88 1.36
N TRP A 443 -5.38 28.76 0.45
CA TRP A 443 -6.33 29.80 0.10
C TRP A 443 -7.68 29.50 0.77
N GLY A 444 -7.82 29.92 2.02
CA GLY A 444 -8.97 29.59 2.89
C GLY A 444 -10.22 30.44 2.69
N ALA A 445 -10.34 31.16 1.56
CA ALA A 445 -11.56 31.85 1.19
C ALA A 445 -12.65 30.88 0.69
N PRO A 446 -13.94 31.13 0.95
CA PRO A 446 -15.01 30.35 0.34
C PRO A 446 -14.88 30.30 -1.19
N ALA A 447 -15.28 29.18 -1.79
CA ALA A 447 -15.26 29.01 -3.24
C ALA A 447 -16.13 30.10 -3.93
N GLY A 448 -15.64 30.66 -5.01
CA GLY A 448 -16.28 31.76 -5.73
C GLY A 448 -15.96 33.16 -5.17
N THR A 449 -15.25 33.25 -4.03
CA THR A 449 -14.79 34.52 -3.48
C THR A 449 -13.33 34.76 -3.90
N ASP A 450 -13.12 35.72 -4.80
CA ASP A 450 -11.80 36.07 -5.37
C ASP A 450 -10.99 34.86 -5.89
N ASP A 451 -11.66 33.89 -6.51
CA ASP A 451 -11.02 32.71 -7.10
C ASP A 451 -10.00 33.07 -8.19
N THR A 452 -9.97 34.33 -8.64
CA THR A 452 -8.92 34.85 -9.53
C THR A 452 -7.52 34.67 -8.92
N PHE A 453 -7.35 34.92 -7.61
CA PHE A 453 -6.04 34.75 -6.95
C PHE A 453 -5.72 33.28 -6.67
N TYR A 454 -6.73 32.49 -6.31
CA TYR A 454 -6.60 31.04 -6.22
C TYR A 454 -6.12 30.45 -7.54
N LYS A 455 -6.78 30.81 -8.64
CA LYS A 455 -6.40 30.38 -9.97
C LYS A 455 -5.01 30.87 -10.36
N ARG A 456 -4.67 32.13 -10.09
CA ARG A 456 -3.34 32.69 -10.35
C ARG A 456 -2.22 31.93 -9.64
N LEU A 457 -2.42 31.51 -8.39
CA LEU A 457 -1.46 30.68 -7.65
C LEU A 457 -1.32 29.31 -8.28
N LEU A 458 -2.43 28.70 -8.73
CA LEU A 458 -2.43 27.44 -9.48
C LEU A 458 -1.73 27.57 -10.83
N ASP A 459 -1.99 28.64 -11.59
CA ASP A 459 -1.32 28.94 -12.86
C ASP A 459 0.19 29.25 -12.65
N GLY A 460 0.57 29.65 -11.44
CA GLY A 460 1.97 29.82 -11.00
C GLY A 460 2.65 28.52 -10.60
N ASP A 461 2.06 27.37 -10.86
CA ASP A 461 2.54 26.02 -10.56
C ASP A 461 2.73 25.73 -9.06
N LEU A 462 1.93 26.38 -8.19
CA LEU A 462 1.94 26.15 -6.75
C LEU A 462 0.88 25.14 -6.35
N PRO A 463 1.16 24.27 -5.35
CA PRO A 463 0.14 23.49 -4.68
C PRO A 463 -0.68 24.41 -3.77
N VAL A 464 -1.97 24.54 -4.08
CA VAL A 464 -2.90 25.44 -3.39
C VAL A 464 -4.08 24.66 -2.80
N PHE A 465 -4.33 24.81 -1.52
CA PHE A 465 -5.32 24.08 -0.76
C PHE A 465 -6.48 24.98 -0.32
N ARG A 466 -7.66 24.40 -0.22
CA ARG A 466 -8.82 25.12 0.34
C ARG A 466 -8.89 25.04 1.87
N THR A 467 -8.30 24.02 2.47
CA THR A 467 -8.35 23.77 3.91
C THR A 467 -6.97 23.58 4.53
N PHE A 468 -6.85 23.89 5.81
CA PHE A 468 -5.64 23.63 6.58
C PHE A 468 -5.35 22.12 6.66
N HIS A 469 -6.38 21.31 6.87
CA HIS A 469 -6.23 19.87 7.03
C HIS A 469 -5.68 19.21 5.77
N ASN A 470 -6.19 19.55 4.59
CA ASN A 470 -5.69 19.01 3.33
C ASN A 470 -4.24 19.45 3.04
N CYS A 471 -3.90 20.72 3.37
CA CYS A 471 -2.52 21.17 3.29
C CYS A 471 -1.60 20.36 4.22
N VAL A 472 -2.02 20.14 5.46
CA VAL A 472 -1.25 19.36 6.45
C VAL A 472 -1.10 17.90 5.99
N ALA A 473 -2.17 17.29 5.47
CA ALA A 473 -2.13 15.95 4.88
C ALA A 473 -1.12 15.89 3.73
N ALA A 474 -1.10 16.89 2.85
CA ALA A 474 -0.16 16.96 1.73
C ALA A 474 1.28 17.17 2.20
N VAL A 475 1.55 18.09 3.13
CA VAL A 475 2.89 18.32 3.70
C VAL A 475 3.43 17.05 4.37
N LYS A 476 2.57 16.37 5.17
CA LYS A 476 2.94 15.11 5.81
C LYS A 476 3.24 14.03 4.79
N SER A 477 2.34 13.81 3.84
CA SER A 477 2.50 12.80 2.77
C SER A 477 3.77 13.04 1.95
N TYR A 478 4.04 14.29 1.62
CA TYR A 478 5.27 14.71 0.91
C TYR A 478 6.53 14.36 1.71
N ALA A 479 6.55 14.72 3.00
CA ALA A 479 7.69 14.44 3.88
C ALA A 479 7.91 12.93 4.06
N ASP A 480 6.86 12.17 4.32
CA ASP A 480 6.90 10.73 4.53
C ASP A 480 7.38 9.99 3.25
N TYR A 481 6.81 10.36 2.09
CA TYR A 481 7.19 9.75 0.80
C TYR A 481 8.66 10.00 0.44
N TRP A 482 9.16 11.23 0.56
CA TRP A 482 10.55 11.50 0.20
C TRP A 482 11.54 10.88 1.18
N THR A 483 11.18 10.79 2.48
CA THR A 483 11.94 10.02 3.47
C THR A 483 11.99 8.53 3.11
N PHE A 484 10.88 7.96 2.69
CA PHE A 484 10.81 6.60 2.16
C PHE A 484 11.67 6.46 0.89
N SER A 485 11.44 7.30 -0.12
CA SER A 485 12.10 7.23 -1.44
C SER A 485 13.62 7.31 -1.36
N ALA A 486 14.17 8.14 -0.45
CA ALA A 486 15.62 8.27 -0.26
C ALA A 486 16.31 7.00 0.23
N ARG A 487 15.56 6.12 0.92
CA ARG A 487 16.07 4.89 1.56
C ARG A 487 15.59 3.63 0.88
N TYR A 488 14.64 3.74 -0.04
CA TYR A 488 14.00 2.59 -0.65
C TYR A 488 14.98 1.72 -1.41
N ARG A 489 14.87 0.41 -1.19
CA ARG A 489 15.53 -0.64 -1.96
C ARG A 489 14.50 -1.71 -2.26
N SER A 490 14.46 -2.19 -3.50
CA SER A 490 13.52 -3.22 -3.89
C SER A 490 13.83 -4.53 -3.17
N PRO A 491 12.88 -5.09 -2.43
CA PRO A 491 13.08 -6.38 -1.81
C PRO A 491 13.05 -7.53 -2.83
N PHE A 492 12.50 -7.30 -4.01
CA PHE A 492 12.39 -8.31 -5.07
C PHE A 492 13.73 -8.57 -5.78
N ASP A 493 14.64 -7.60 -5.81
CA ASP A 493 15.95 -7.74 -6.44
C ASP A 493 16.81 -8.84 -5.75
N HIS A 494 16.53 -9.13 -4.49
CA HIS A 494 17.23 -10.12 -3.66
C HIS A 494 16.31 -11.19 -3.07
N ALA A 495 15.10 -11.34 -3.60
CA ALA A 495 14.15 -12.34 -3.13
C ALA A 495 14.73 -13.76 -3.29
N PRO A 496 14.58 -14.65 -2.29
CA PRO A 496 15.11 -16.00 -2.37
C PRO A 496 14.36 -16.81 -3.43
N ARG A 497 15.12 -17.52 -4.30
CA ARG A 497 14.57 -18.36 -5.37
C ARG A 497 14.56 -19.85 -5.04
N GLU A 498 15.40 -20.26 -4.10
CA GLU A 498 15.53 -21.66 -3.69
C GLU A 498 15.30 -21.81 -2.18
N PRO A 499 14.63 -22.89 -1.74
CA PRO A 499 14.42 -23.12 -0.33
C PRO A 499 15.72 -23.48 0.40
N LEU A 500 15.82 -23.10 1.66
CA LEU A 500 16.93 -23.55 2.51
C LEU A 500 16.85 -25.06 2.79
N PRO A 501 17.99 -25.75 3.09
CA PRO A 501 17.97 -27.13 3.53
C PRO A 501 17.10 -27.37 4.78
N ALA A 502 16.85 -26.32 5.57
CA ALA A 502 15.94 -26.31 6.71
C ALA A 502 14.48 -26.60 6.31
N ALA A 503 14.05 -26.16 5.13
CA ALA A 503 12.68 -26.36 4.63
C ALA A 503 12.33 -27.86 4.54
N ARG A 504 13.26 -28.67 4.03
CA ARG A 504 13.06 -30.14 3.98
C ARG A 504 12.86 -30.76 5.36
N LYS A 505 13.66 -30.32 6.34
CA LYS A 505 13.52 -30.80 7.73
C LYS A 505 12.19 -30.38 8.33
N ALA A 506 11.76 -29.14 8.05
CA ALA A 506 10.50 -28.62 8.52
C ALA A 506 9.31 -29.38 7.92
N ARG A 507 9.30 -29.61 6.58
CA ARG A 507 8.25 -30.40 5.91
C ARG A 507 8.14 -31.81 6.48
N ASN A 508 9.24 -32.50 6.73
CA ASN A 508 9.21 -33.82 7.36
C ASN A 508 8.51 -33.82 8.74
N LEU A 509 8.56 -32.71 9.51
CA LEU A 509 7.82 -32.58 10.77
C LEU A 509 6.32 -32.35 10.54
N LEU A 510 5.98 -31.66 9.45
CA LEU A 510 4.59 -31.33 9.07
C LEU A 510 3.88 -32.48 8.35
N ASP A 511 4.62 -33.37 7.65
CA ASP A 511 4.04 -34.47 6.87
C ASP A 511 3.18 -35.44 7.71
N ALA A 512 3.46 -35.53 9.00
CA ALA A 512 2.72 -36.40 9.93
C ALA A 512 1.42 -35.79 10.45
N LEU A 513 1.10 -34.53 10.06
CA LEU A 513 -0.10 -33.82 10.53
C LEU A 513 -1.15 -33.77 9.43
N GLU A 514 -2.41 -33.72 9.84
CA GLU A 514 -3.53 -33.33 8.99
C GLU A 514 -3.64 -31.80 8.88
N PRO A 515 -4.27 -31.25 7.81
CA PRO A 515 -4.53 -29.83 7.71
C PRO A 515 -5.26 -29.28 8.95
N GLY A 516 -4.76 -28.17 9.48
CA GLY A 516 -5.28 -27.54 10.69
C GLY A 516 -4.75 -28.11 12.00
N GLU A 517 -4.02 -29.22 11.99
CA GLU A 517 -3.36 -29.73 13.19
C GLU A 517 -2.10 -28.91 13.54
N ALA A 518 -1.78 -28.87 14.84
CA ALA A 518 -0.61 -28.20 15.37
C ALA A 518 0.52 -29.19 15.70
N LEU A 519 1.75 -28.73 15.54
CA LEU A 519 2.89 -29.38 16.17
C LEU A 519 2.85 -29.16 17.69
N SER A 520 3.35 -30.14 18.46
CA SER A 520 3.66 -29.90 19.87
C SER A 520 4.73 -28.79 20.02
N GLU A 521 4.80 -28.12 21.18
CA GLU A 521 5.83 -27.10 21.44
C GLU A 521 7.25 -27.62 21.16
N TRP A 522 7.53 -28.85 21.59
CA TRP A 522 8.82 -29.49 21.35
C TRP A 522 9.18 -29.56 19.86
N ARG A 523 8.24 -30.00 19.03
CA ARG A 523 8.43 -30.11 17.57
C ARG A 523 8.45 -28.74 16.90
N SER A 524 7.61 -27.80 17.32
CA SER A 524 7.63 -26.42 16.85
C SER A 524 8.99 -25.76 17.10
N LYS A 525 9.56 -25.95 18.31
CA LYS A 525 10.92 -25.47 18.61
C LYS A 525 11.99 -26.13 17.75
N GLN A 526 11.87 -27.41 17.38
CA GLN A 526 12.79 -28.05 16.45
C GLN A 526 12.73 -27.43 15.06
N LEU A 527 11.52 -27.08 14.58
CA LEU A 527 11.32 -26.43 13.32
C LEU A 527 11.98 -25.05 13.28
N VAL A 528 11.72 -24.20 14.27
CA VAL A 528 12.29 -22.83 14.31
C VAL A 528 13.82 -22.87 14.51
N ARG A 529 14.34 -23.84 15.28
CA ARG A 529 15.79 -24.07 15.41
C ARG A 529 16.44 -24.43 14.08
N ALA A 530 15.77 -25.18 13.21
CA ALA A 530 16.30 -25.53 11.89
C ALA A 530 16.57 -24.28 11.04
N TYR A 531 15.83 -23.19 11.25
CA TYR A 531 16.06 -21.89 10.64
C TYR A 531 17.03 -20.99 11.42
N GLY A 532 17.70 -21.52 12.44
CA GLY A 532 18.69 -20.78 13.23
C GLY A 532 18.10 -19.81 14.25
N ILE A 533 16.82 -19.94 14.60
CA ILE A 533 16.17 -19.17 15.66
C ILE A 533 16.56 -19.81 17.00
N LYS A 534 17.17 -19.06 17.88
CA LYS A 534 17.57 -19.52 19.21
C LYS A 534 16.36 -19.76 20.09
N THR A 535 16.30 -20.94 20.74
CA THR A 535 15.32 -21.24 21.77
C THR A 535 16.01 -21.44 23.13
N SER A 536 15.25 -21.42 24.22
CA SER A 536 15.74 -21.86 25.53
C SER A 536 16.33 -23.26 25.43
N LYS A 537 17.31 -23.58 26.30
CA LYS A 537 17.72 -24.97 26.48
C LYS A 537 16.53 -25.76 27.00
N ASP A 538 16.23 -26.88 26.37
CA ASP A 538 15.10 -27.71 26.77
C ASP A 538 15.36 -29.18 26.43
N GLU A 539 14.70 -30.08 27.16
CA GLU A 539 14.72 -31.53 26.94
C GLU A 539 13.33 -32.12 27.19
N LEU A 540 12.84 -32.94 26.24
CA LEU A 540 11.59 -33.67 26.40
C LEU A 540 11.86 -34.95 27.18
N CYS A 541 11.18 -35.11 28.29
CA CYS A 541 11.40 -36.20 29.25
C CYS A 541 10.20 -37.13 29.30
N ALA A 542 10.44 -38.43 29.07
CA ALA A 542 9.44 -39.49 29.19
C ALA A 542 9.25 -40.04 30.59
N SER A 543 10.06 -39.60 31.56
CA SER A 543 9.98 -40.05 32.97
C SER A 543 10.46 -38.96 33.93
N ALA A 544 10.01 -39.01 35.19
CA ALA A 544 10.47 -38.11 36.23
C ALA A 544 12.00 -38.24 36.51
N ALA A 545 12.57 -39.41 36.31
CA ALA A 545 14.02 -39.62 36.44
C ALA A 545 14.79 -38.92 35.30
N ALA A 546 14.29 -38.95 34.06
CA ALA A 546 14.84 -38.20 32.93
C ALA A 546 14.72 -36.69 33.16
N ALA A 547 13.58 -36.22 33.66
CA ALA A 547 13.35 -34.81 33.99
C ALA A 547 14.34 -34.28 35.04
N VAL A 548 14.64 -35.05 36.05
CA VAL A 548 15.67 -34.71 37.06
C VAL A 548 17.06 -34.60 36.44
N ARG A 549 17.43 -35.51 35.53
CA ARG A 549 18.74 -35.43 34.84
C ARG A 549 18.82 -34.19 33.96
N ALA A 550 17.76 -33.93 33.19
CA ALA A 550 17.66 -32.74 32.32
C ALA A 550 17.76 -31.44 33.14
N ALA A 551 17.02 -31.34 34.26
CA ALA A 551 17.06 -30.18 35.15
C ALA A 551 18.44 -29.90 35.72
N LYS A 552 19.17 -30.98 36.12
CA LYS A 552 20.57 -30.88 36.61
C LYS A 552 21.52 -30.42 35.51
N ALA A 553 21.33 -30.87 34.28
CA ALA A 553 22.18 -30.51 33.12
C ALA A 553 21.91 -29.06 32.65
N ILE A 554 20.66 -28.61 32.69
CA ILE A 554 20.24 -27.25 32.31
C ILE A 554 20.66 -26.25 33.41
N GLY A 555 20.49 -26.61 34.70
CA GLY A 555 20.73 -25.75 35.85
C GLY A 555 19.43 -25.22 36.46
N PHE A 556 19.32 -25.29 37.81
CA PHE A 556 18.17 -24.75 38.52
C PHE A 556 18.23 -23.24 38.68
N PRO A 557 17.07 -22.54 38.73
CA PRO A 557 15.71 -23.08 38.60
C PRO A 557 15.33 -23.35 37.14
N VAL A 558 14.38 -24.27 36.91
CA VAL A 558 13.87 -24.66 35.61
C VAL A 558 12.37 -24.37 35.48
N VAL A 559 11.89 -24.35 34.24
CA VAL A 559 10.46 -24.35 33.88
C VAL A 559 10.09 -25.74 33.39
N MET A 560 8.95 -26.26 33.81
CA MET A 560 8.45 -27.55 33.37
C MET A 560 7.09 -27.37 32.70
N LYS A 561 6.91 -27.96 31.50
CA LYS A 561 5.71 -27.85 30.68
C LYS A 561 5.32 -29.22 30.13
N VAL A 562 4.03 -29.51 30.02
CA VAL A 562 3.57 -30.67 29.24
C VAL A 562 3.73 -30.39 27.73
N SER A 563 4.29 -31.35 27.00
CA SER A 563 4.34 -31.34 25.52
C SER A 563 3.17 -32.15 24.98
N SER A 564 2.26 -31.47 24.31
CA SER A 564 1.10 -32.08 23.65
C SER A 564 0.66 -31.20 22.48
N PRO A 565 0.33 -31.76 21.30
CA PRO A 565 -0.26 -30.99 20.20
C PRO A 565 -1.72 -30.57 20.47
N ASP A 566 -2.40 -31.24 21.42
CA ASP A 566 -3.82 -31.05 21.71
C ASP A 566 -4.05 -30.05 22.86
N LEU A 567 -3.01 -29.68 23.64
CA LEU A 567 -3.07 -28.73 24.76
C LEU A 567 -2.30 -27.45 24.42
N LEU A 568 -2.92 -26.58 23.61
CA LEU A 568 -2.27 -25.38 23.06
C LEU A 568 -2.14 -24.25 24.12
N HIS A 569 -3.21 -23.99 24.91
CA HIS A 569 -3.23 -22.94 25.94
C HIS A 569 -2.80 -23.48 27.30
N LYS A 570 -1.52 -23.80 27.45
CA LYS A 570 -0.95 -24.50 28.58
C LYS A 570 -1.10 -23.78 29.92
N THR A 571 -1.02 -22.46 29.91
CA THR A 571 -1.14 -21.62 31.13
C THR A 571 -2.55 -21.68 31.70
N ASP A 572 -3.57 -21.60 30.86
CA ASP A 572 -4.99 -21.62 31.25
C ASP A 572 -5.36 -22.98 31.87
N VAL A 573 -4.79 -24.04 31.31
CA VAL A 573 -4.99 -25.42 31.79
C VAL A 573 -4.12 -25.75 32.96
N GLY A 574 -3.14 -24.89 33.30
CA GLY A 574 -2.25 -25.04 34.44
C GLY A 574 -1.21 -26.15 34.29
N VAL A 575 -0.81 -26.49 33.04
CA VAL A 575 0.19 -27.52 32.72
C VAL A 575 1.59 -26.94 32.52
N VAL A 576 1.87 -25.81 33.19
CA VAL A 576 3.17 -25.14 33.24
C VAL A 576 3.53 -24.90 34.72
N GLU A 577 4.77 -25.18 35.11
CA GLU A 577 5.33 -24.85 36.41
C GLU A 577 6.64 -24.10 36.25
N VAL A 578 6.71 -22.92 36.85
CA VAL A 578 7.86 -22.00 36.77
C VAL A 578 8.61 -21.99 38.08
N GLY A 579 9.95 -21.92 38.02
CA GLY A 579 10.79 -21.75 39.22
C GLY A 579 11.03 -23.03 40.01
N VAL A 580 10.94 -24.18 39.35
CA VAL A 580 11.24 -25.47 39.98
C VAL A 580 12.74 -25.53 40.34
N SER A 581 13.07 -25.57 41.64
CA SER A 581 14.40 -25.24 42.15
C SER A 581 15.20 -26.43 42.64
N SER A 582 14.61 -27.62 42.70
CA SER A 582 15.28 -28.82 43.22
C SER A 582 14.86 -30.12 42.53
N ALA A 583 15.72 -31.13 42.57
CA ALA A 583 15.44 -32.47 42.04
C ALA A 583 14.22 -33.15 42.69
N ALA A 584 13.91 -32.83 43.93
CA ALA A 584 12.73 -33.33 44.63
C ALA A 584 11.46 -32.66 44.04
N GLU A 585 11.49 -31.35 43.89
CA GLU A 585 10.38 -30.58 43.24
C GLU A 585 10.14 -31.03 41.82
N VAL A 586 11.18 -31.30 41.00
CA VAL A 586 11.05 -31.81 39.65
C VAL A 586 10.23 -33.11 39.60
N ARG A 587 10.48 -34.06 40.49
CA ARG A 587 9.69 -35.31 40.53
C ARG A 587 8.24 -35.06 40.84
N VAL A 588 7.96 -34.22 41.84
CA VAL A 588 6.60 -33.88 42.26
C VAL A 588 5.87 -33.10 41.14
N ALA A 589 6.56 -32.14 40.50
CA ALA A 589 6.04 -31.36 39.38
C ALA A 589 5.72 -32.24 38.17
N TYR A 590 6.60 -33.19 37.84
CA TYR A 590 6.41 -34.12 36.72
C TYR A 590 5.08 -34.89 36.86
N ASP A 591 4.86 -35.54 38.03
CA ASP A 591 3.64 -36.30 38.26
C ASP A 591 2.39 -35.41 38.32
N ARG A 592 2.52 -34.21 38.88
CA ARG A 592 1.44 -33.23 38.99
C ARG A 592 1.01 -32.72 37.63
N LEU A 593 1.96 -32.39 36.76
CA LEU A 593 1.71 -31.89 35.42
C LEU A 593 0.99 -32.93 34.55
N LEU A 594 1.42 -34.19 34.58
CA LEU A 594 0.74 -35.27 33.85
C LEU A 594 -0.68 -35.52 34.37
N ARG A 595 -0.90 -35.45 35.69
CA ARG A 595 -2.25 -35.56 36.26
C ARG A 595 -3.15 -34.39 35.85
N LYS A 596 -2.61 -33.15 35.75
CA LYS A 596 -3.36 -31.99 35.27
C LYS A 596 -3.71 -32.12 33.81
N ALA A 597 -2.77 -32.54 32.94
CA ALA A 597 -3.02 -32.80 31.54
C ALA A 597 -4.14 -33.83 31.33
N ALA A 598 -4.09 -34.97 32.02
CA ALA A 598 -5.12 -36.01 31.97
C ALA A 598 -6.51 -35.57 32.48
N ARG A 599 -6.55 -34.57 33.41
CA ARG A 599 -7.82 -33.97 33.86
C ARG A 599 -8.39 -32.97 32.85
N ALA A 600 -7.53 -32.22 32.15
CA ALA A 600 -7.92 -31.25 31.17
C ALA A 600 -8.52 -31.91 29.91
N ASP A 601 -7.83 -32.91 29.39
CA ASP A 601 -8.33 -33.75 28.31
C ASP A 601 -7.74 -35.17 28.40
N ARG A 602 -8.60 -36.13 28.64
CA ARG A 602 -8.21 -37.56 28.74
C ARG A 602 -7.77 -38.16 27.40
N ARG A 603 -8.09 -37.53 26.30
CA ARG A 603 -7.76 -37.97 24.95
C ARG A 603 -6.51 -37.27 24.38
N ALA A 604 -6.00 -36.25 25.08
CA ALA A 604 -4.84 -35.50 24.63
C ALA A 604 -3.61 -36.40 24.46
N ARG A 605 -2.95 -36.27 23.34
CA ARG A 605 -1.69 -36.95 22.98
C ARG A 605 -0.55 -36.29 23.78
N VAL A 606 -0.14 -36.83 24.91
CA VAL A 606 0.96 -36.29 25.70
C VAL A 606 2.26 -36.97 25.31
N GLU A 607 3.20 -36.21 24.73
CA GLU A 607 4.52 -36.70 24.32
C GLU A 607 5.50 -36.83 25.51
N GLY A 608 5.28 -36.08 26.59
CA GLY A 608 6.10 -36.05 27.78
C GLY A 608 6.05 -34.71 28.49
N VAL A 609 6.99 -34.49 29.39
CA VAL A 609 7.20 -33.20 30.09
C VAL A 609 8.50 -32.59 29.64
N MET A 610 8.44 -31.37 29.10
CA MET A 610 9.61 -30.58 28.77
C MET A 610 10.18 -29.97 30.04
N VAL A 611 11.50 -30.05 30.20
CA VAL A 611 12.27 -29.30 31.19
C VAL A 611 13.05 -28.23 30.45
N CYS A 612 12.78 -26.97 30.78
CA CYS A 612 13.30 -25.82 30.07
C CYS A 612 14.14 -24.92 30.99
N GLU A 613 15.16 -24.28 30.41
CA GLU A 613 15.90 -23.19 31.06
C GLU A 613 14.95 -22.08 31.48
N MET A 614 15.07 -21.60 32.72
CA MET A 614 14.35 -20.42 33.17
C MET A 614 15.09 -19.16 32.76
N VAL A 615 14.62 -18.52 31.68
CA VAL A 615 15.16 -17.26 31.21
C VAL A 615 14.54 -16.11 31.98
N THR A 616 15.36 -15.21 32.51
CA THR A 616 14.92 -14.03 33.26
C THR A 616 15.46 -12.75 32.65
N GLY A 617 14.70 -11.67 32.81
CA GLY A 617 15.04 -10.34 32.30
C GLY A 617 14.89 -10.23 30.82
N GLY A 618 14.98 -9.00 30.29
CA GLY A 618 14.75 -8.68 28.89
C GLY A 618 13.37 -8.06 28.65
N VAL A 619 13.00 -7.98 27.38
CA VAL A 619 11.68 -7.52 26.90
C VAL A 619 11.04 -8.66 26.11
N ASP A 620 9.81 -8.97 26.45
CA ASP A 620 9.04 -10.00 25.77
C ASP A 620 8.46 -9.43 24.48
N MET A 621 8.71 -10.13 23.38
CA MET A 621 8.19 -9.84 22.05
C MET A 621 7.36 -11.02 21.53
N LEU A 622 6.49 -10.72 20.58
CA LEU A 622 5.77 -11.69 19.77
C LEU A 622 6.24 -11.58 18.31
N ILE A 623 6.53 -12.72 17.69
CA ILE A 623 6.70 -12.81 16.25
C ILE A 623 5.82 -13.93 15.72
N GLY A 624 4.91 -13.59 14.82
CA GLY A 624 3.98 -14.52 14.18
C GLY A 624 4.10 -14.55 12.67
N VAL A 625 3.59 -15.61 12.08
CA VAL A 625 3.27 -15.71 10.65
C VAL A 625 1.83 -16.18 10.53
N SER A 626 1.08 -15.49 9.70
CA SER A 626 -0.28 -15.90 9.29
C SER A 626 -0.39 -15.82 7.77
N THR A 627 -1.38 -16.50 7.20
CA THR A 627 -1.64 -16.44 5.77
C THR A 627 -2.81 -15.50 5.52
N ASP A 628 -2.58 -14.40 4.80
CA ASP A 628 -3.62 -13.50 4.30
C ASP A 628 -4.06 -13.97 2.90
N GLU A 629 -5.37 -13.93 2.62
CA GLU A 629 -5.94 -14.40 1.35
C GLU A 629 -5.41 -13.60 0.14
N LEU A 630 -5.13 -12.31 0.32
CA LEU A 630 -4.66 -11.42 -0.74
C LEU A 630 -3.13 -11.41 -0.87
N PHE A 631 -2.43 -11.33 0.28
CA PHE A 631 -0.99 -11.11 0.31
C PHE A 631 -0.15 -12.37 0.53
N GLY A 632 -0.79 -13.50 0.86
CA GLY A 632 -0.08 -14.72 1.26
C GLY A 632 0.55 -14.62 2.65
N PRO A 633 1.79 -15.09 2.87
CA PRO A 633 2.41 -15.04 4.19
C PRO A 633 2.58 -13.61 4.70
N VAL A 634 2.19 -13.36 5.95
CA VAL A 634 2.33 -12.07 6.64
C VAL A 634 3.10 -12.31 7.94
N VAL A 635 4.17 -11.56 8.13
CA VAL A 635 4.95 -11.55 9.37
C VAL A 635 4.38 -10.48 10.29
N THR A 636 4.02 -10.90 11.50
CA THR A 636 3.55 -10.02 12.58
C THR A 636 4.66 -9.87 13.61
N VAL A 637 4.91 -8.65 14.06
CA VAL A 637 5.81 -8.38 15.19
C VAL A 637 5.11 -7.47 16.19
N GLY A 638 5.24 -7.76 17.48
CA GLY A 638 4.62 -6.96 18.53
C GLY A 638 5.33 -7.08 19.87
N LEU A 639 4.96 -6.21 20.80
CA LEU A 639 5.34 -6.37 22.20
C LEU A 639 4.56 -7.53 22.81
N GLY A 640 5.24 -8.46 23.50
CA GLY A 640 4.63 -9.63 24.13
C GLY A 640 3.84 -9.34 25.40
N GLY A 641 3.16 -10.38 25.91
CA GLY A 641 2.39 -10.32 27.14
C GLY A 641 1.19 -9.39 27.05
N ILE A 642 0.89 -8.69 28.13
CA ILE A 642 -0.29 -7.79 28.24
C ILE A 642 -0.32 -6.68 27.19
N PHE A 643 0.80 -6.31 26.60
CA PHE A 643 0.85 -5.26 25.56
C PHE A 643 0.17 -5.69 24.28
N VAL A 644 0.29 -6.96 23.87
CA VAL A 644 -0.45 -7.48 22.72
C VAL A 644 -1.92 -7.66 23.07
N GLU A 645 -2.22 -8.28 24.21
CA GLU A 645 -3.59 -8.64 24.59
C GLU A 645 -4.48 -7.43 24.85
N VAL A 646 -3.94 -6.37 25.46
CA VAL A 646 -4.71 -5.18 25.85
C VAL A 646 -4.58 -4.03 24.85
N PHE A 647 -3.38 -3.77 24.36
CA PHE A 647 -3.10 -2.59 23.53
C PHE A 647 -3.01 -2.89 22.04
N GLY A 648 -2.89 -4.16 21.62
CA GLY A 648 -2.77 -4.55 20.23
C GLY A 648 -1.56 -3.90 19.54
N ASP A 649 -0.44 -3.69 20.25
CA ASP A 649 0.75 -3.02 19.72
C ASP A 649 1.54 -3.98 18.82
N VAL A 650 1.08 -4.10 17.58
CA VAL A 650 1.63 -4.99 16.56
C VAL A 650 1.82 -4.26 15.24
N THR A 651 2.76 -4.72 14.46
CA THR A 651 3.00 -4.30 13.08
C THR A 651 3.08 -5.50 12.16
N PHE A 652 2.83 -5.27 10.87
CA PHE A 652 2.80 -6.31 9.86
C PHE A 652 3.78 -6.01 8.74
N ARG A 653 4.38 -7.07 8.15
CA ARG A 653 5.15 -6.98 6.89
C ARG A 653 4.85 -8.18 6.01
N VAL A 654 4.75 -7.92 4.72
CA VAL A 654 4.56 -8.96 3.71
C VAL A 654 5.90 -9.28 3.06
N PRO A 655 6.38 -10.52 3.11
CA PRO A 655 7.62 -10.94 2.46
C PRO A 655 7.57 -10.79 0.91
N PRO A 656 8.70 -10.49 0.25
CA PRO A 656 10.01 -10.29 0.85
C PRO A 656 10.22 -8.85 1.36
N PHE A 657 11.08 -8.70 2.37
CA PHE A 657 11.57 -7.40 2.86
C PHE A 657 13.02 -7.55 3.36
N ASP A 658 13.75 -6.45 3.51
CA ASP A 658 15.12 -6.44 4.01
C ASP A 658 15.21 -6.14 5.52
N GLY A 659 16.45 -6.17 6.06
CA GLY A 659 16.67 -5.91 7.48
C GLY A 659 16.34 -4.47 7.89
N ASP A 660 16.49 -3.52 6.98
CA ASP A 660 16.14 -2.11 7.23
C ASP A 660 14.63 -1.94 7.34
N GLU A 661 13.86 -2.65 6.50
CA GLU A 661 12.40 -2.69 6.59
C GLU A 661 11.92 -3.41 7.86
N ALA A 662 12.58 -4.50 8.24
CA ALA A 662 12.30 -5.17 9.51
C ALA A 662 12.53 -4.22 10.70
N ARG A 663 13.59 -3.41 10.67
CA ARG A 663 13.85 -2.37 11.70
C ARG A 663 12.78 -1.30 11.72
N ARG A 664 12.37 -0.78 10.54
CA ARG A 664 11.27 0.20 10.44
C ARG A 664 9.97 -0.35 11.02
N ALA A 665 9.68 -1.64 10.78
CA ALA A 665 8.53 -2.30 11.39
C ALA A 665 8.56 -2.25 12.92
N LEU A 666 9.73 -2.43 13.53
CA LEU A 666 9.88 -2.33 14.98
C LEU A 666 9.69 -0.89 15.47
N GLU A 667 10.25 0.08 14.76
CA GLU A 667 10.16 1.52 15.10
C GLU A 667 8.71 2.05 15.00
N GLU A 668 7.80 1.38 14.29
CA GLU A 668 6.37 1.69 14.24
C GLU A 668 5.62 1.28 15.52
N LEU A 669 6.18 0.39 16.36
CA LEU A 669 5.56 -0.02 17.61
C LEU A 669 5.50 1.17 18.58
N LYS A 670 4.34 1.39 19.18
CA LYS A 670 4.15 2.46 20.19
C LYS A 670 5.09 2.30 21.38
N GLY A 671 5.37 1.06 21.74
CA GLY A 671 6.26 0.72 22.83
C GLY A 671 7.72 0.51 22.43
N PHE A 672 8.15 0.89 21.21
CA PHE A 672 9.55 0.72 20.76
C PHE A 672 10.58 1.26 21.74
N THR A 673 10.29 2.37 22.41
CA THR A 673 11.18 2.96 23.43
C THR A 673 11.51 2.01 24.59
N LEU A 674 10.70 0.97 24.84
CA LEU A 674 11.02 -0.08 25.83
C LEU A 674 12.25 -0.88 25.42
N LEU A 675 12.50 -1.03 24.11
CA LEU A 675 13.67 -1.72 23.57
C LEU A 675 14.94 -0.87 23.69
N GLU A 676 14.81 0.46 23.62
CA GLU A 676 15.92 1.41 23.79
C GLU A 676 16.36 1.59 25.26
N GLY A 677 15.56 1.08 26.19
CA GLY A 677 15.81 1.17 27.62
C GLY A 677 15.18 2.40 28.28
N VAL A 678 14.27 2.16 29.21
CA VAL A 678 13.57 3.21 29.96
C VAL A 678 13.79 3.03 31.46
N ARG A 679 13.76 4.13 32.23
CA ARG A 679 13.84 4.13 33.71
C ARG A 679 15.04 3.37 34.26
N GLY A 680 16.23 3.52 33.62
CA GLY A 680 17.46 2.90 34.05
C GLY A 680 17.64 1.43 33.65
N ARG A 681 16.74 0.86 32.87
CA ARG A 681 16.95 -0.44 32.21
C ARG A 681 17.91 -0.28 31.05
N ARG A 682 18.78 -1.28 30.84
CA ARG A 682 19.70 -1.27 29.69
C ARG A 682 18.93 -1.54 28.40
N PRO A 683 19.35 -0.93 27.28
CA PRO A 683 18.84 -1.29 25.97
C PRO A 683 18.96 -2.79 25.70
N VAL A 684 18.01 -3.34 24.94
CA VAL A 684 18.07 -4.72 24.47
C VAL A 684 18.70 -4.81 23.08
N ASP A 685 19.01 -6.02 22.65
CA ASP A 685 19.67 -6.30 21.37
C ASP A 685 18.66 -6.26 20.21
N VAL A 686 18.36 -5.05 19.72
CA VAL A 686 17.44 -4.84 18.59
C VAL A 686 17.95 -5.52 17.32
N ASP A 687 19.26 -5.61 17.12
CA ASP A 687 19.84 -6.30 15.93
C ASP A 687 19.54 -7.80 15.96
N ALA A 688 19.60 -8.43 17.14
CA ALA A 688 19.20 -9.84 17.29
C ALA A 688 17.69 -10.04 17.08
N LEU A 689 16.85 -9.04 17.38
CA LEU A 689 15.43 -9.08 17.06
C LEU A 689 15.21 -8.98 15.54
N VAL A 690 15.85 -8.03 14.86
CA VAL A 690 15.81 -7.90 13.40
C VAL A 690 16.27 -9.21 12.72
N ASP A 691 17.39 -9.79 13.16
CA ASP A 691 17.89 -11.07 12.64
C ASP A 691 16.86 -12.20 12.82
N THR A 692 16.15 -12.22 13.96
CA THR A 692 15.10 -13.20 14.18
C THR A 692 13.89 -13.00 13.28
N VAL A 693 13.46 -11.74 13.05
CA VAL A 693 12.39 -11.41 12.11
C VAL A 693 12.77 -11.85 10.69
N MET A 694 14.02 -11.61 10.26
CA MET A 694 14.50 -12.03 8.94
C MET A 694 14.51 -13.56 8.78
N LYS A 695 14.82 -14.31 9.83
CA LYS A 695 14.76 -15.80 9.84
C LYS A 695 13.31 -16.29 9.78
N VAL A 696 12.40 -15.63 10.49
CA VAL A 696 10.95 -15.94 10.42
C VAL A 696 10.38 -15.65 9.06
N GLN A 697 10.73 -14.49 8.46
CA GLN A 697 10.37 -14.19 7.08
C GLN A 697 10.85 -15.29 6.11
N ARG A 698 12.09 -15.73 6.25
CA ARG A 698 12.65 -16.78 5.39
C ARG A 698 11.90 -18.11 5.56
N LEU A 699 11.57 -18.46 6.79
CA LEU A 699 10.73 -19.61 7.10
C LEU A 699 9.35 -19.49 6.44
N ALA A 700 8.72 -18.32 6.54
CA ALA A 700 7.41 -18.05 5.96
C ALA A 700 7.40 -18.19 4.43
N LEU A 701 8.47 -17.76 3.74
CA LEU A 701 8.63 -17.92 2.30
C LEU A 701 8.91 -19.37 1.91
N ASP A 702 9.82 -20.05 2.61
CA ASP A 702 10.19 -21.44 2.32
C ASP A 702 9.05 -22.44 2.55
N LEU A 703 8.15 -22.15 3.49
CA LEU A 703 7.02 -22.99 3.90
C LEU A 703 5.66 -22.39 3.51
N ALA A 704 5.64 -21.45 2.54
CA ALA A 704 4.40 -20.90 2.02
C ALA A 704 3.52 -22.05 1.45
N GLY A 705 2.26 -22.12 1.91
CA GLY A 705 1.36 -23.22 1.58
C GLY A 705 1.52 -24.50 2.43
N ASP A 706 2.59 -24.63 3.23
CA ASP A 706 2.77 -25.74 4.17
C ASP A 706 2.26 -25.39 5.58
N ILE A 707 2.39 -24.12 5.99
CA ILE A 707 1.96 -23.63 7.31
C ILE A 707 0.87 -22.58 7.19
N ARG A 708 -0.15 -22.72 8.04
CA ARG A 708 -1.21 -21.71 8.22
C ARG A 708 -0.80 -20.64 9.20
N GLU A 709 -0.12 -21.03 10.27
CA GLU A 709 0.23 -20.16 11.38
C GLU A 709 1.54 -20.58 12.04
N LEU A 710 2.34 -19.61 12.39
CA LEU A 710 3.47 -19.71 13.30
C LEU A 710 3.30 -18.64 14.39
N ASP A 711 3.46 -19.00 15.67
CA ASP A 711 3.54 -18.05 16.77
C ASP A 711 4.77 -18.36 17.65
N ILE A 712 5.63 -17.36 17.81
CA ILE A 712 6.77 -17.38 18.76
C ILE A 712 6.44 -16.37 19.85
N ASN A 713 5.94 -16.86 20.98
CA ASN A 713 5.42 -16.03 22.06
C ASN A 713 5.58 -16.71 23.44
N PRO A 714 6.49 -16.19 24.33
CA PRO A 714 7.32 -15.02 24.10
C PRO A 714 8.67 -15.31 23.41
N LEU A 715 9.13 -14.33 22.65
CA LEU A 715 10.52 -14.16 22.26
C LEU A 715 11.15 -13.14 23.19
N VAL A 716 12.07 -13.56 24.06
CA VAL A 716 12.74 -12.66 25.02
C VAL A 716 13.97 -12.02 24.40
N ILE A 717 13.94 -10.70 24.29
CA ILE A 717 15.10 -9.92 23.82
C ILE A 717 15.88 -9.43 25.02
N ARG A 718 17.15 -9.82 25.10
CA ARG A 718 18.06 -9.47 26.20
C ARG A 718 19.06 -8.39 25.74
N PRO A 719 19.87 -7.81 26.63
CA PRO A 719 20.98 -6.92 26.24
C PRO A 719 21.99 -7.57 25.26
N ARG A 720 21.95 -8.91 25.14
CA ARG A 720 22.72 -9.68 24.13
C ARG A 720 21.87 -10.86 23.68
N GLY A 721 21.41 -10.81 22.43
CA GLY A 721 20.68 -11.86 21.74
C GLY A 721 19.20 -11.96 22.10
N ALA A 722 18.50 -12.78 21.31
CA ALA A 722 17.09 -13.12 21.45
C ALA A 722 16.93 -14.63 21.73
N VAL A 723 15.90 -15.02 22.49
CA VAL A 723 15.62 -16.42 22.83
C VAL A 723 14.12 -16.68 22.81
N ALA A 724 13.66 -17.59 21.96
CA ALA A 724 12.29 -18.05 21.92
C ALA A 724 12.01 -19.02 23.07
N LEU A 725 11.00 -18.74 23.90
CA LEU A 725 10.62 -19.59 25.04
C LEU A 725 9.48 -20.53 24.71
N ASP A 726 8.65 -20.16 23.76
CA ASP A 726 7.55 -20.97 23.24
C ASP A 726 7.45 -20.82 21.71
N ALA A 727 6.91 -21.81 21.06
CA ALA A 727 6.62 -21.79 19.63
C ALA A 727 5.43 -22.71 19.33
N LEU A 728 4.53 -22.24 18.48
CA LEU A 728 3.40 -22.97 17.91
C LEU A 728 3.50 -22.94 16.40
N VAL A 729 3.31 -24.08 15.73
CA VAL A 729 3.20 -24.18 14.29
C VAL A 729 1.94 -24.97 13.95
N VAL A 730 1.10 -24.42 13.08
CA VAL A 730 -0.13 -25.06 12.58
C VAL A 730 0.03 -25.32 11.10
N LYS A 731 -0.29 -26.54 10.65
CA LYS A 731 -0.27 -26.94 9.25
C LYS A 731 -1.38 -26.25 8.46
N GLN A 732 -1.09 -25.89 7.20
CA GLN A 732 -2.06 -25.32 6.25
C GLN A 732 -3.15 -26.34 5.94
#